data_6228fc1c1e5419d06ea69cacc6dcdb30
#
_entry.id   6228fc1c1e5419d06ea69cacc6dcdb30
#
_cell.length_a   1.000
_cell.length_b   1.000
_cell.length_c   1.000
_cell.angle_alpha   90.00
_cell.angle_beta   90.00
_cell.angle_gamma   90.00
#
_symmetry.space_group_name_H-M   'P 1'
#
loop_
_entity.id
_entity.type
_entity.pdbx_description
1 polymer ?
#
loop_
_entity_poly.entity_id
_entity_poly.type
_entity_poly.pdbx_seq_one_letter_code
_entity_poly.pdbx_strand_id
1 'polypeptide(L)'
;MAILPRPPNVLVRLVLMFLMVRFVFSIALDAAPPTDVAAFLSENCKECHNASDMAGGLDIDALDWAIELRENRERWIRIHDRVVRGEMPPESALKDAEIAPIAETLKKTLHAEISERQDRDGRTSYRRLNRREFENSLHDLLGIDTPLQHLLPEDGRASGYDTVSEGLRISGLQLEKYLEVIELALDDCIRLTETPKVYQKRLRYHDEKGVRENLDKAEGAVDPASGQKHRQLFRQTENAIVFISHGYSPDDLRQFKPPASGLYRIRASAYAVDSRDEAVALKVYSSDWKTSRMLRYFELPEGVPRVVEFTTRLTPKEHLRFSGYGIGIDAQGKSLWNVDTVKDWKVPGMAIEWIEIEGPLFEQWPPQSVSSVFGDSSVRKLKKRGAWTQNGPIAYELAPENPKSESADAIQRFAQRAFRRPLQDGQADRFIALAHQELDSGRTYEQAMRVALRSILISPKFLMLEESPGKLDDYALASRLSYCFWSSPPDEELLELAKSSKLSEADVLRAQVDRLLDSPRGREFIVSFAGQWLDLFQIDATTPDAKLYPEYDDLLRDSMVAETQWFFRELLQKNLPIGAIIDSDFVMIDRRLAEHYSLLGEFHLSDPNLYGEEIRRVQLPQDSPRGGIMTHASVLKVTANGTVTSPVLRGAWILRRLIGRPPSPPPPVNAIEPDTRGATTIREQLSKHRDSETCNRCHREIDPPGFALESFDVIGGFRENYRSVGEGTPPKAKLHGRDIWEYKLGKPVDPSGETSDGVPFSNIESFRNILLRDQGQISRSLVEQFATYATGSAISFADREEIDRIAAEVQINGAGVRTLVHRVVASKLFTHK
;
A
#
# COMPACT_ATOMS: atom_id res chain seq x y z
N MET A 1 -9.18 9.71 77.81
CA MET A 1 -10.19 8.70 77.45
C MET A 1 -11.15 9.36 76.47
N ALA A 2 -10.86 9.33 75.20
CA ALA A 2 -11.67 9.92 74.16
C ALA A 2 -12.20 8.81 73.26
N ILE A 3 -13.48 8.67 73.16
CA ILE A 3 -14.22 7.61 72.44
C ILE A 3 -14.27 8.01 70.96
N LEU A 4 -13.64 7.23 70.07
CA LEU A 4 -13.78 7.34 68.63
C LEU A 4 -15.14 6.76 68.16
N PRO A 5 -15.85 7.39 67.19
CA PRO A 5 -17.09 6.85 66.66
C PRO A 5 -16.83 5.68 65.75
N ARG A 6 -17.62 4.62 65.85
CA ARG A 6 -17.62 3.46 64.98
C ARG A 6 -18.10 3.83 63.56
N PRO A 7 -17.50 3.28 62.46
CA PRO A 7 -17.97 3.49 61.13
C PRO A 7 -19.27 2.70 60.87
N PRO A 8 -20.19 3.20 60.03
CA PRO A 8 -21.44 2.53 59.75
C PRO A 8 -21.24 1.29 58.85
N ASN A 9 -22.00 0.27 59.17
CA ASN A 9 -22.10 -1.09 58.71
C ASN A 9 -21.68 -1.32 57.23
N VAL A 10 -20.55 -2.02 57.04
CA VAL A 10 -20.09 -2.59 55.78
C VAL A 10 -21.15 -3.50 55.14
N LEU A 11 -22.02 -4.13 55.92
CA LEU A 11 -23.10 -4.98 55.45
C LEU A 11 -24.15 -4.24 54.66
N VAL A 12 -24.51 -2.99 55.05
CA VAL A 12 -25.52 -2.15 54.33
C VAL A 12 -24.96 -1.64 53.00
N ARG A 13 -23.65 -1.36 52.92
CA ARG A 13 -22.99 -1.01 51.63
C ARG A 13 -22.87 -2.20 50.67
N LEU A 14 -22.60 -3.40 51.18
CA LEU A 14 -22.56 -4.61 50.39
C LEU A 14 -23.98 -4.99 49.89
N VAL A 15 -24.99 -4.86 50.69
CA VAL A 15 -26.38 -5.13 50.26
C VAL A 15 -26.89 -4.10 49.24
N LEU A 16 -26.56 -2.79 49.40
CA LEU A 16 -26.88 -1.76 48.42
C LEU A 16 -26.07 -1.94 47.12
N MET A 17 -24.82 -2.35 47.19
CA MET A 17 -23.99 -2.66 46.00
C MET A 17 -24.48 -3.94 45.29
N PHE A 18 -24.91 -4.97 46.02
CA PHE A 18 -25.57 -6.15 45.46
C PHE A 18 -26.94 -5.87 44.86
N LEU A 19 -27.74 -4.96 45.46
CA LEU A 19 -29.01 -4.49 44.93
C LEU A 19 -28.80 -3.60 43.67
N MET A 20 -27.80 -2.71 43.68
CA MET A 20 -27.40 -1.98 42.45
C MET A 20 -26.87 -2.87 41.35
N VAL A 21 -26.04 -3.86 41.65
CA VAL A 21 -25.55 -4.85 40.65
C VAL A 21 -26.73 -5.70 40.15
N ARG A 22 -27.72 -6.08 40.98
CA ARG A 22 -28.92 -6.75 40.51
C ARG A 22 -29.85 -5.84 39.70
N PHE A 23 -29.89 -4.53 39.98
CA PHE A 23 -30.70 -3.58 39.23
C PHE A 23 -30.06 -3.25 37.85
N VAL A 24 -28.74 -3.30 37.72
CA VAL A 24 -28.04 -3.14 36.44
C VAL A 24 -28.09 -4.44 35.60
N PHE A 25 -28.27 -5.62 36.24
CA PHE A 25 -28.41 -6.92 35.53
C PHE A 25 -29.87 -7.32 35.25
N SER A 26 -30.90 -6.51 35.64
CA SER A 26 -32.31 -6.82 35.45
C SER A 26 -33.04 -5.90 34.47
N ILE A 27 -32.35 -5.29 33.53
CA ILE A 27 -32.92 -4.73 32.31
C ILE A 27 -32.19 -5.32 31.10
N ALA A 28 -32.00 -6.63 31.10
CA ALA A 28 -32.09 -7.41 29.88
C ALA A 28 -33.57 -7.77 29.76
N LEU A 29 -34.40 -6.85 29.30
CA LEU A 29 -35.64 -7.22 28.64
C LEU A 29 -35.21 -8.16 27.51
N ASP A 30 -35.67 -9.41 27.52
CA ASP A 30 -35.65 -10.28 26.33
C ASP A 30 -36.37 -9.51 25.23
N ALA A 31 -35.60 -8.75 24.45
CA ALA A 31 -36.10 -8.05 23.29
C ALA A 31 -36.41 -9.13 22.23
N ALA A 32 -37.69 -9.47 22.12
CA ALA A 32 -38.11 -10.39 21.08
C ALA A 32 -38.08 -9.72 19.71
N PRO A 33 -37.75 -10.45 18.65
CA PRO A 33 -37.84 -9.91 17.31
C PRO A 33 -39.28 -9.45 16.98
N PRO A 34 -39.48 -8.54 16.02
CA PRO A 34 -40.83 -8.18 15.56
C PRO A 34 -41.69 -9.40 15.29
N THR A 35 -42.98 -9.34 15.63
CA THR A 35 -43.86 -10.52 15.63
C THR A 35 -43.98 -11.17 14.25
N ASP A 36 -43.97 -10.38 13.18
CA ASP A 36 -43.98 -10.82 11.80
C ASP A 36 -42.70 -11.56 11.41
N VAL A 37 -41.55 -11.05 11.87
CA VAL A 37 -40.22 -11.68 11.66
C VAL A 37 -40.16 -13.01 12.43
N ALA A 38 -40.59 -13.03 13.69
CA ALA A 38 -40.58 -14.25 14.49
C ALA A 38 -41.47 -15.34 13.86
N ALA A 39 -42.67 -15.00 13.38
CA ALA A 39 -43.59 -15.91 12.70
C ALA A 39 -42.95 -16.45 11.42
N PHE A 40 -42.40 -15.58 10.57
CA PHE A 40 -41.72 -15.98 9.32
C PHE A 40 -40.58 -16.96 9.56
N LEU A 41 -39.71 -16.69 10.54
CA LEU A 41 -38.59 -17.56 10.90
C LEU A 41 -39.07 -18.93 11.40
N SER A 42 -40.11 -18.93 12.23
CA SER A 42 -40.70 -20.17 12.76
C SER A 42 -41.30 -21.06 11.67
N GLU A 43 -41.95 -20.44 10.68
CA GLU A 43 -42.62 -21.16 9.59
C GLU A 43 -41.66 -21.64 8.49
N ASN A 44 -40.59 -20.85 8.18
CA ASN A 44 -39.80 -21.07 6.98
C ASN A 44 -38.32 -21.44 7.25
N CYS A 45 -37.83 -21.31 8.50
CA CYS A 45 -36.40 -21.49 8.80
C CYS A 45 -36.16 -22.58 9.87
N LYS A 46 -37.08 -22.75 10.81
CA LYS A 46 -36.91 -23.60 12.00
C LYS A 46 -36.73 -25.07 11.70
N GLU A 47 -37.24 -25.59 10.57
CA GLU A 47 -37.09 -26.99 10.20
C GLU A 47 -35.60 -27.40 10.07
N CYS A 48 -34.76 -26.52 9.50
CA CYS A 48 -33.32 -26.76 9.33
C CYS A 48 -32.45 -26.08 10.39
N HIS A 49 -32.91 -24.98 10.97
CA HIS A 49 -32.17 -24.13 11.92
C HIS A 49 -32.72 -24.28 13.34
N ASN A 50 -32.56 -25.46 13.93
CA ASN A 50 -32.99 -25.85 15.27
C ASN A 50 -31.82 -26.44 16.06
N ALA A 51 -32.03 -26.70 17.35
CA ALA A 51 -30.99 -27.23 18.25
C ALA A 51 -30.46 -28.63 17.84
N SER A 52 -31.21 -29.42 17.06
CA SER A 52 -30.78 -30.75 16.61
C SER A 52 -29.93 -30.71 15.34
N ASP A 53 -30.36 -29.93 14.34
CA ASP A 53 -29.74 -29.93 13.00
C ASP A 53 -28.69 -28.82 12.86
N MET A 54 -28.84 -27.71 13.58
CA MET A 54 -27.87 -26.59 13.61
C MET A 54 -27.36 -26.20 12.22
N ALA A 55 -28.18 -26.20 11.19
CA ALA A 55 -27.76 -25.93 9.83
C ALA A 55 -27.08 -24.57 9.74
N GLY A 56 -25.86 -24.55 9.24
CA GLY A 56 -25.02 -23.33 9.22
C GLY A 56 -24.66 -22.77 10.60
N GLY A 57 -24.79 -23.55 11.66
CA GLY A 57 -24.50 -23.14 13.03
C GLY A 57 -25.52 -22.17 13.62
N LEU A 58 -26.76 -22.17 13.08
CA LEU A 58 -27.84 -21.29 13.51
C LEU A 58 -28.94 -22.11 14.19
N ASP A 59 -29.33 -21.72 15.39
CA ASP A 59 -30.52 -22.18 16.09
C ASP A 59 -31.45 -20.97 16.26
N ILE A 60 -32.66 -21.06 15.66
CA ILE A 60 -33.65 -19.98 15.68
C ILE A 60 -34.23 -19.77 17.08
N ASP A 61 -34.44 -20.87 17.85
CA ASP A 61 -34.97 -20.77 19.20
C ASP A 61 -33.99 -20.19 20.21
N ALA A 62 -32.69 -20.27 19.94
CA ALA A 62 -31.63 -19.68 20.73
C ALA A 62 -31.17 -18.29 20.20
N LEU A 63 -31.82 -17.77 19.16
CA LEU A 63 -31.48 -16.50 18.53
C LEU A 63 -32.03 -15.32 19.34
N ASP A 64 -31.15 -14.64 20.05
CA ASP A 64 -31.47 -13.44 20.84
C ASP A 64 -31.59 -12.20 19.94
N TRP A 65 -32.57 -11.33 20.23
CA TRP A 65 -32.79 -10.05 19.56
C TRP A 65 -31.94 -8.91 20.12
N ALA A 66 -31.11 -9.15 21.13
CA ALA A 66 -30.23 -8.14 21.71
C ALA A 66 -29.21 -7.63 20.65
N ILE A 67 -29.68 -6.75 19.72
CA ILE A 67 -28.95 -6.21 18.57
C ILE A 67 -27.79 -5.29 19.02
N GLU A 68 -27.85 -4.75 20.24
CA GLU A 68 -26.76 -4.03 20.89
C GLU A 68 -25.49 -4.90 21.02
N LEU A 69 -25.63 -6.21 21.18
CA LEU A 69 -24.52 -7.15 21.17
C LEU A 69 -24.05 -7.39 19.73
N ARG A 70 -22.75 -7.22 19.51
CA ARG A 70 -22.13 -7.34 18.18
C ARG A 70 -22.44 -8.67 17.49
N GLU A 71 -22.32 -9.78 18.22
CA GLU A 71 -22.53 -11.13 17.67
C GLU A 71 -23.97 -11.34 17.20
N ASN A 72 -24.96 -10.89 17.98
CA ASN A 72 -26.37 -10.99 17.63
C ASN A 72 -26.69 -10.11 16.42
N ARG A 73 -26.22 -8.86 16.43
CA ARG A 73 -26.37 -7.94 15.31
C ARG A 73 -25.81 -8.50 14.01
N GLU A 74 -24.61 -9.08 14.02
CA GLU A 74 -24.00 -9.69 12.85
C GLU A 74 -24.78 -10.94 12.38
N ARG A 75 -25.42 -11.69 13.29
CA ARG A 75 -26.31 -12.81 12.92
C ARG A 75 -27.56 -12.30 12.22
N TRP A 76 -28.21 -11.28 12.77
CA TRP A 76 -29.43 -10.69 12.20
C TRP A 76 -29.18 -10.04 10.83
N ILE A 77 -28.05 -9.35 10.66
CA ILE A 77 -27.64 -8.81 9.36
C ILE A 77 -27.45 -9.96 8.34
N ARG A 78 -26.80 -11.05 8.73
CA ARG A 78 -26.65 -12.22 7.85
C ARG A 78 -27.98 -12.87 7.47
N ILE A 79 -28.92 -12.97 8.40
CA ILE A 79 -30.27 -13.48 8.12
C ILE A 79 -30.95 -12.57 7.10
N HIS A 80 -31.00 -11.26 7.36
CA HIS A 80 -31.54 -10.27 6.40
C HIS A 80 -30.92 -10.44 5.02
N ASP A 81 -29.59 -10.43 4.92
CA ASP A 81 -28.89 -10.46 3.65
C ASP A 81 -29.14 -11.75 2.85
N ARG A 82 -29.21 -12.91 3.52
CA ARG A 82 -29.49 -14.19 2.87
C ARG A 82 -30.94 -14.31 2.40
N VAL A 83 -31.87 -13.76 3.17
CA VAL A 83 -33.30 -13.72 2.80
C VAL A 83 -33.48 -12.80 1.58
N VAL A 84 -32.90 -11.60 1.59
CA VAL A 84 -33.00 -10.63 0.48
C VAL A 84 -32.37 -11.16 -0.81
N ARG A 85 -31.28 -11.95 -0.70
CA ARG A 85 -30.61 -12.54 -1.88
C ARG A 85 -31.29 -13.81 -2.41
N GLY A 86 -32.35 -14.26 -1.76
CA GLY A 86 -33.01 -15.53 -2.10
C GLY A 86 -32.16 -16.79 -1.82
N GLU A 87 -31.11 -16.65 -1.01
CA GLU A 87 -30.25 -17.78 -0.61
C GLU A 87 -30.96 -18.67 0.44
N MET A 88 -31.90 -18.09 1.16
CA MET A 88 -32.67 -18.73 2.21
C MET A 88 -34.18 -18.32 2.14
N PRO A 89 -35.11 -19.27 2.30
CA PRO A 89 -34.91 -20.72 2.38
C PRO A 89 -34.42 -21.32 1.05
N PRO A 90 -33.57 -22.34 1.07
CA PRO A 90 -33.13 -23.02 -0.16
C PRO A 90 -34.29 -23.71 -0.83
N GLU A 91 -34.35 -23.68 -2.16
CA GLU A 91 -35.38 -24.33 -2.97
C GLU A 91 -36.82 -23.90 -2.66
N SER A 92 -37.00 -22.73 -2.02
CA SER A 92 -38.33 -22.32 -1.57
C SER A 92 -39.19 -21.77 -2.74
N ALA A 93 -40.47 -22.08 -2.67
CA ALA A 93 -41.49 -21.51 -3.54
C ALA A 93 -41.99 -20.15 -3.03
N LEU A 94 -41.30 -19.52 -2.06
CA LEU A 94 -41.65 -18.21 -1.52
C LEU A 94 -41.52 -17.16 -2.62
N LYS A 95 -42.57 -16.37 -2.76
CA LYS A 95 -42.61 -15.26 -3.74
C LYS A 95 -41.95 -14.02 -3.13
N ASP A 96 -41.42 -13.14 -3.95
CA ASP A 96 -40.87 -11.85 -3.52
C ASP A 96 -41.86 -11.07 -2.65
N ALA A 97 -43.17 -11.21 -2.91
CA ALA A 97 -44.24 -10.58 -2.12
C ALA A 97 -44.35 -11.07 -0.68
N GLU A 98 -43.83 -12.25 -0.35
CA GLU A 98 -43.82 -12.83 1.00
C GLU A 98 -42.52 -12.46 1.74
N ILE A 99 -41.46 -12.35 1.01
CA ILE A 99 -40.12 -12.00 1.53
C ILE A 99 -39.99 -10.50 1.78
N ALA A 100 -40.43 -9.64 0.84
CA ALA A 100 -40.23 -8.20 0.89
C ALA A 100 -40.72 -7.50 2.17
N PRO A 101 -41.91 -7.83 2.76
CA PRO A 101 -42.32 -7.19 4.01
C PRO A 101 -41.40 -7.51 5.19
N ILE A 102 -40.95 -8.77 5.30
CA ILE A 102 -40.06 -9.22 6.36
C ILE A 102 -38.67 -8.62 6.24
N ALA A 103 -38.14 -8.62 5.02
CA ALA A 103 -36.87 -7.97 4.72
C ALA A 103 -36.91 -6.47 5.06
N GLU A 104 -38.00 -5.79 4.72
CA GLU A 104 -38.16 -4.35 5.01
C GLU A 104 -38.32 -4.09 6.52
N THR A 105 -39.03 -4.96 7.26
CA THR A 105 -39.15 -4.84 8.73
C THR A 105 -37.78 -5.04 9.38
N LEU A 106 -37.03 -6.07 8.99
CA LEU A 106 -35.66 -6.31 9.49
C LEU A 106 -34.75 -5.13 9.15
N LYS A 107 -34.80 -4.65 7.92
CA LYS A 107 -34.00 -3.52 7.43
C LYS A 107 -34.24 -2.28 8.28
N LYS A 108 -35.52 -1.90 8.48
CA LYS A 108 -35.88 -0.70 9.26
C LYS A 108 -35.41 -0.79 10.71
N THR A 109 -35.64 -1.96 11.33
CA THR A 109 -35.28 -2.15 12.75
C THR A 109 -33.77 -2.16 12.93
N LEU A 110 -33.03 -2.91 12.10
CA LEU A 110 -31.57 -2.93 12.14
C LEU A 110 -30.96 -1.57 11.85
N HIS A 111 -31.49 -0.86 10.85
CA HIS A 111 -31.03 0.48 10.50
C HIS A 111 -31.22 1.48 11.66
N ALA A 112 -32.42 1.52 12.26
CA ALA A 112 -32.72 2.43 13.35
C ALA A 112 -31.80 2.21 14.56
N GLU A 113 -31.67 0.98 15.02
CA GLU A 113 -30.84 0.62 16.17
C GLU A 113 -29.34 0.91 15.93
N ILE A 114 -28.84 0.57 14.73
CA ILE A 114 -27.43 0.82 14.39
C ILE A 114 -27.15 2.32 14.24
N SER A 115 -28.10 3.08 13.66
CA SER A 115 -27.98 4.53 13.53
C SER A 115 -27.97 5.22 14.89
N GLU A 116 -28.89 4.84 15.81
CA GLU A 116 -28.92 5.39 17.16
C GLU A 116 -27.59 5.13 17.91
N ARG A 117 -27.04 3.94 17.74
CA ARG A 117 -25.74 3.61 18.31
C ARG A 117 -24.60 4.43 17.69
N GLN A 118 -24.60 4.61 16.37
CA GLN A 118 -23.60 5.44 15.69
C GLN A 118 -23.67 6.90 16.16
N ASP A 119 -24.86 7.44 16.34
CA ASP A 119 -25.04 8.81 16.82
C ASP A 119 -24.53 8.97 18.26
N ARG A 120 -24.68 7.93 19.11
CA ARG A 120 -24.25 7.95 20.52
C ARG A 120 -22.76 7.66 20.68
N ASP A 121 -22.24 6.60 20.04
CA ASP A 121 -20.91 6.05 20.30
C ASP A 121 -19.92 6.35 19.17
N GLY A 122 -20.41 6.79 18.02
CA GLY A 122 -19.66 6.88 16.76
C GLY A 122 -19.56 5.54 16.03
N ARG A 123 -19.13 5.57 14.76
CA ARG A 123 -18.96 4.37 13.92
C ARG A 123 -17.86 3.46 14.40
N THR A 124 -16.82 4.02 14.97
CA THR A 124 -15.62 3.30 15.40
C THR A 124 -15.04 3.88 16.68
N SER A 125 -14.22 3.09 17.36
CA SER A 125 -13.39 3.55 18.46
C SER A 125 -12.29 4.52 17.98
N TYR A 126 -11.47 5.03 18.91
CA TYR A 126 -10.31 5.84 18.55
C TYR A 126 -9.40 5.11 17.58
N ARG A 127 -9.06 5.80 16.47
CA ARG A 127 -8.14 5.32 15.46
C ARG A 127 -6.74 5.89 15.72
N ARG A 128 -5.72 5.02 15.87
CA ARG A 128 -4.34 5.48 15.90
C ARG A 128 -3.80 5.73 14.49
N LEU A 129 -2.73 6.50 14.41
CA LEU A 129 -1.95 6.61 13.18
C LEU A 129 -1.37 5.24 12.82
N ASN A 130 -1.44 4.85 11.54
CA ASN A 130 -0.69 3.71 11.05
C ASN A 130 0.79 4.09 10.89
N ARG A 131 1.67 3.11 10.59
CA ARG A 131 3.13 3.33 10.52
C ARG A 131 3.54 4.37 9.48
N ARG A 132 2.83 4.49 8.35
CA ARG A 132 3.06 5.51 7.32
C ARG A 132 2.65 6.89 7.80
N GLU A 133 1.47 6.99 8.36
CA GLU A 133 0.94 8.25 8.92
C GLU A 133 1.80 8.75 10.08
N PHE A 134 2.31 7.84 10.90
CA PHE A 134 3.22 8.15 12.00
C PHE A 134 4.56 8.69 11.47
N GLU A 135 5.19 8.01 10.50
CA GLU A 135 6.42 8.47 9.84
C GLU A 135 6.23 9.86 9.22
N ASN A 136 5.21 10.02 8.37
CA ASN A 136 4.93 11.29 7.71
C ASN A 136 4.65 12.42 8.71
N SER A 137 3.98 12.10 9.83
CA SER A 137 3.75 13.08 10.90
C SER A 137 5.05 13.50 11.57
N LEU A 138 6.00 12.58 11.78
CA LEU A 138 7.32 12.93 12.29
C LEU A 138 8.12 13.78 11.28
N HIS A 139 8.05 13.43 9.99
CA HIS A 139 8.71 14.19 8.93
C HIS A 139 8.22 15.64 8.90
N ASP A 140 6.90 15.85 8.91
CA ASP A 140 6.31 17.19 8.86
C ASP A 140 6.55 18.02 10.14
N LEU A 141 6.48 17.37 11.32
CA LEU A 141 6.66 18.07 12.60
C LEU A 141 8.11 18.44 12.88
N LEU A 142 9.04 17.55 12.53
CA LEU A 142 10.45 17.66 12.84
C LEU A 142 11.28 18.21 11.68
N GLY A 143 10.73 18.30 10.48
CA GLY A 143 11.47 18.75 9.28
C GLY A 143 12.58 17.79 8.88
N ILE A 144 12.31 16.48 8.92
CA ILE A 144 13.26 15.43 8.55
C ILE A 144 12.72 14.59 7.39
N ASP A 145 13.60 13.79 6.78
CA ASP A 145 13.27 12.90 5.66
C ASP A 145 13.80 11.46 5.84
N THR A 146 14.21 11.11 7.07
CA THR A 146 14.75 9.79 7.40
C THR A 146 13.67 8.72 7.29
N PRO A 147 13.88 7.64 6.50
CA PRO A 147 12.93 6.52 6.44
C PRO A 147 12.86 5.80 7.79
N LEU A 148 11.68 5.77 8.39
CA LEU A 148 11.45 5.23 9.75
C LEU A 148 10.42 4.10 9.75
N GLN A 149 9.55 4.03 8.76
CA GLN A 149 8.44 3.08 8.69
C GLN A 149 8.89 1.62 8.81
N HIS A 150 10.04 1.27 8.22
CA HIS A 150 10.59 -0.09 8.25
C HIS A 150 11.09 -0.56 9.64
N LEU A 151 11.24 0.37 10.58
CA LEU A 151 11.64 0.08 11.97
C LEU A 151 10.44 -0.26 12.85
N LEU A 152 9.24 0.03 12.38
CA LEU A 152 7.99 -0.23 13.09
C LEU A 152 7.40 -1.59 12.70
N PRO A 153 6.75 -2.29 13.64
CA PRO A 153 5.98 -3.49 13.32
C PRO A 153 4.91 -3.20 12.26
N GLU A 154 4.58 -4.20 11.46
CA GLU A 154 3.50 -4.06 10.50
C GLU A 154 2.15 -3.83 11.18
N ASP A 155 1.34 -2.95 10.58
CA ASP A 155 -0.02 -2.71 11.05
C ASP A 155 -0.94 -3.86 10.66
N GLY A 156 -1.85 -4.20 11.57
CA GLY A 156 -2.95 -5.11 11.25
C GLY A 156 -3.90 -4.45 10.25
N ARG A 157 -4.56 -5.28 9.45
CA ARG A 157 -5.59 -4.84 8.50
C ARG A 157 -6.95 -5.33 8.92
N ALA A 158 -7.94 -4.47 8.83
CA ALA A 158 -9.35 -4.83 8.95
C ALA A 158 -10.09 -4.35 7.71
N SER A 159 -11.05 -5.10 7.22
CA SER A 159 -11.77 -4.80 5.96
C SER A 159 -10.84 -4.53 4.76
N GLY A 160 -9.60 -5.05 4.80
CA GLY A 160 -8.58 -4.88 3.76
C GLY A 160 -7.65 -3.68 3.91
N TYR A 161 -7.86 -2.80 4.90
CA TYR A 161 -7.13 -1.54 5.06
C TYR A 161 -6.41 -1.45 6.41
N ASP A 162 -5.21 -0.86 6.40
CA ASP A 162 -4.44 -0.51 7.59
C ASP A 162 -4.84 0.85 8.19
N THR A 163 -5.86 1.50 7.62
CA THR A 163 -6.48 2.70 8.17
C THR A 163 -7.65 2.37 9.11
N VAL A 164 -8.16 1.15 9.07
CA VAL A 164 -9.35 0.73 9.85
C VAL A 164 -8.96 0.42 11.29
N SER A 165 -9.68 1.07 12.23
CA SER A 165 -9.35 1.09 13.67
C SER A 165 -9.24 -0.29 14.32
N GLU A 166 -10.06 -1.26 13.91
CA GLU A 166 -10.06 -2.62 14.45
C GLU A 166 -8.74 -3.36 14.19
N GLY A 167 -8.02 -3.00 13.12
CA GLY A 167 -6.67 -3.51 12.80
C GLY A 167 -5.56 -2.82 13.58
N LEU A 168 -5.81 -1.63 14.12
CA LEU A 168 -4.81 -0.72 14.66
C LEU A 168 -4.67 -0.81 16.20
N ARG A 169 -4.52 -2.00 16.74
CA ARG A 169 -4.29 -2.21 18.18
C ARG A 169 -2.89 -1.75 18.59
N ILE A 170 -2.73 -1.32 19.85
CA ILE A 170 -1.44 -0.97 20.44
C ILE A 170 -1.01 -2.09 21.38
N SER A 171 0.22 -2.59 21.18
CA SER A 171 0.89 -3.53 22.09
C SER A 171 2.05 -2.86 22.84
N GLY A 172 2.55 -3.48 23.92
CA GLY A 172 3.74 -3.01 24.65
C GLY A 172 4.96 -2.90 23.72
N LEU A 173 5.19 -3.93 22.87
CA LEU A 173 6.27 -3.92 21.87
C LEU A 173 6.16 -2.74 20.91
N GLN A 174 4.94 -2.40 20.49
CA GLN A 174 4.74 -1.27 19.57
C GLN A 174 5.06 0.06 20.23
N LEU A 175 4.72 0.23 21.50
CA LEU A 175 5.10 1.43 22.26
C LEU A 175 6.62 1.56 22.41
N GLU A 176 7.33 0.47 22.68
CA GLU A 176 8.80 0.44 22.72
C GLU A 176 9.39 0.88 21.38
N LYS A 177 8.87 0.34 20.27
CA LYS A 177 9.31 0.72 18.93
C LYS A 177 8.98 2.16 18.55
N TYR A 178 7.85 2.69 18.98
CA TYR A 178 7.56 4.12 18.82
C TYR A 178 8.60 4.97 19.55
N LEU A 179 8.97 4.63 20.79
CA LEU A 179 10.00 5.36 21.52
C LEU A 179 11.37 5.32 20.82
N GLU A 180 11.78 4.15 20.32
CA GLU A 180 13.03 4.01 19.54
C GLU A 180 13.01 4.88 18.29
N VAL A 181 11.92 4.85 17.54
CA VAL A 181 11.77 5.63 16.30
C VAL A 181 11.71 7.14 16.57
N ILE A 182 11.03 7.55 17.65
CA ILE A 182 11.01 8.95 18.09
C ILE A 182 12.41 9.43 18.43
N GLU A 183 13.21 8.64 19.15
CA GLU A 183 14.61 9.04 19.46
C GLU A 183 15.46 9.19 18.20
N LEU A 184 15.35 8.25 17.24
CA LEU A 184 16.04 8.36 15.95
C LEU A 184 15.61 9.60 15.15
N ALA A 185 14.31 9.92 15.17
CA ALA A 185 13.78 11.11 14.53
C ALA A 185 14.29 12.41 15.18
N LEU A 186 14.33 12.44 16.52
CA LEU A 186 14.90 13.57 17.27
C LEU A 186 16.39 13.71 17.05
N ASP A 187 17.13 12.61 16.93
CA ASP A 187 18.57 12.62 16.61
C ASP A 187 18.84 13.16 15.20
N ASP A 188 17.95 12.88 14.24
CA ASP A 188 18.07 13.45 12.89
C ASP A 188 17.66 14.92 12.84
N CYS A 189 16.63 15.30 13.60
CA CYS A 189 16.15 16.67 13.72
C CYS A 189 17.19 17.57 14.39
N ILE A 190 17.77 17.12 15.54
CA ILE A 190 18.61 17.93 16.42
C ILE A 190 20.08 17.66 16.13
N ARG A 191 20.55 18.07 14.95
CA ARG A 191 21.95 17.92 14.53
C ARG A 191 22.80 19.09 15.00
N LEU A 192 23.34 18.99 16.22
CA LEU A 192 24.26 19.98 16.82
C LEU A 192 25.75 19.58 16.69
N THR A 193 26.08 18.69 15.77
CA THR A 193 27.45 18.24 15.48
C THR A 193 28.15 19.21 14.55
N GLU A 194 29.45 19.01 14.28
CA GLU A 194 30.15 19.78 13.23
C GLU A 194 29.46 19.62 11.88
N THR A 195 29.51 20.66 11.08
CA THR A 195 29.03 20.62 9.70
C THR A 195 29.67 19.45 8.94
N PRO A 196 28.93 18.51 8.40
CA PRO A 196 29.49 17.42 7.61
C PRO A 196 30.29 17.97 6.43
N LYS A 197 31.40 17.33 6.13
CA LYS A 197 32.15 17.68 4.92
C LYS A 197 31.35 17.22 3.70
N VAL A 198 31.05 18.15 2.80
CA VAL A 198 30.45 17.82 1.52
C VAL A 198 31.44 17.04 0.68
N TYR A 199 31.06 15.85 0.28
CA TYR A 199 31.77 15.09 -0.73
C TYR A 199 31.33 15.62 -2.10
N GLN A 200 32.26 16.01 -2.92
CA GLN A 200 31.98 16.43 -4.30
C GLN A 200 33.11 15.91 -5.17
N LYS A 201 32.84 14.85 -5.93
CA LYS A 201 33.82 14.26 -6.83
C LYS A 201 33.16 13.67 -8.06
N ARG A 202 33.87 13.72 -9.15
CA ARG A 202 33.62 12.97 -10.36
C ARG A 202 34.50 11.73 -10.36
N LEU A 203 33.91 10.57 -10.44
CA LEU A 203 34.53 9.26 -10.40
C LEU A 203 34.43 8.60 -11.76
N ARG A 204 35.36 7.71 -12.04
CA ARG A 204 35.37 6.90 -13.26
C ARG A 204 35.57 5.43 -12.90
N TYR A 205 34.90 4.54 -13.61
CA TYR A 205 35.11 3.09 -13.43
C TYR A 205 36.52 2.64 -13.83
N HIS A 206 37.25 3.39 -14.67
CA HIS A 206 38.65 3.16 -14.91
C HIS A 206 39.51 3.12 -13.64
N ASP A 207 39.09 3.83 -12.60
CA ASP A 207 39.83 3.92 -11.33
C ASP A 207 39.37 2.84 -10.31
N GLU A 208 38.29 2.09 -10.60
CA GLU A 208 37.88 0.98 -9.77
C GLU A 208 38.86 -0.18 -9.84
N LYS A 209 39.30 -0.62 -8.64
CA LYS A 209 40.28 -1.69 -8.51
C LYS A 209 39.86 -2.97 -9.24
N GLY A 210 38.60 -3.41 -9.07
CA GLY A 210 38.08 -4.62 -9.68
C GLY A 210 38.02 -4.53 -11.21
N VAL A 211 37.75 -3.34 -11.77
CA VAL A 211 37.72 -3.10 -13.22
C VAL A 211 39.15 -3.14 -13.77
N ARG A 212 40.08 -2.45 -13.14
CA ARG A 212 41.51 -2.47 -13.55
C ARG A 212 42.10 -3.87 -13.51
N GLU A 213 41.92 -4.58 -12.40
CA GLU A 213 42.42 -5.96 -12.25
C GLU A 213 41.81 -6.91 -13.29
N ASN A 214 40.62 -6.68 -13.77
CA ASN A 214 40.02 -7.45 -14.84
C ASN A 214 40.60 -7.08 -16.20
N LEU A 215 40.81 -5.80 -16.50
CA LEU A 215 41.32 -5.31 -17.77
C LEU A 215 42.83 -5.59 -17.94
N ASP A 216 43.60 -5.54 -16.85
CA ASP A 216 45.08 -5.77 -16.87
C ASP A 216 45.42 -7.23 -17.13
N LYS A 217 44.52 -8.16 -16.89
CA LYS A 217 44.72 -9.58 -17.20
C LYS A 217 44.34 -9.86 -18.66
N ALA A 218 45.21 -10.59 -19.37
CA ALA A 218 44.90 -10.99 -20.73
C ALA A 218 43.71 -11.95 -20.79
N GLU A 219 42.86 -11.79 -21.80
CA GLU A 219 41.77 -12.73 -22.07
C GLU A 219 42.30 -14.14 -22.25
N GLY A 220 41.72 -15.12 -21.58
CA GLY A 220 42.15 -16.51 -21.63
C GLY A 220 43.35 -16.86 -20.74
N ALA A 221 43.95 -15.92 -20.03
CA ALA A 221 45.01 -16.20 -19.06
C ALA A 221 44.50 -17.19 -18.01
N VAL A 222 45.30 -18.24 -17.73
CA VAL A 222 44.93 -19.27 -16.74
C VAL A 222 45.35 -18.82 -15.35
N ASP A 223 44.43 -18.81 -14.44
CA ASP A 223 44.69 -18.57 -13.02
C ASP A 223 45.45 -19.74 -12.43
N PRO A 224 46.69 -19.56 -11.89
CA PRO A 224 47.52 -20.66 -11.42
C PRO A 224 46.90 -21.43 -10.22
N ALA A 225 46.07 -20.79 -9.44
CA ALA A 225 45.48 -21.39 -8.23
C ALA A 225 44.18 -22.15 -8.51
N SER A 226 43.34 -21.65 -9.41
CA SER A 226 42.05 -22.24 -9.75
C SER A 226 42.00 -23.02 -11.05
N GLY A 227 43.00 -22.83 -11.93
CA GLY A 227 43.00 -23.39 -13.29
C GLY A 227 41.96 -22.77 -14.23
N GLN A 228 41.24 -21.78 -13.80
CA GLN A 228 40.20 -21.11 -14.60
C GLN A 228 40.81 -20.11 -15.58
N LYS A 229 40.23 -20.05 -16.79
CA LYS A 229 40.59 -19.02 -17.77
C LYS A 229 39.94 -17.70 -17.41
N HIS A 230 40.78 -16.66 -17.43
CA HIS A 230 40.29 -15.29 -17.22
C HIS A 230 39.39 -14.86 -18.38
N ARG A 231 38.29 -14.19 -18.02
CA ARG A 231 37.38 -13.54 -18.96
C ARG A 231 37.34 -12.03 -18.69
N GLN A 232 37.48 -11.25 -19.77
CA GLN A 232 37.27 -9.83 -19.69
C GLN A 232 35.77 -9.54 -19.61
N LEU A 233 35.36 -8.90 -18.49
CA LEU A 233 33.97 -8.55 -18.20
C LEU A 233 33.59 -7.16 -18.71
N PHE A 234 34.61 -6.42 -19.17
CA PHE A 234 34.48 -5.03 -19.60
C PHE A 234 35.22 -4.82 -20.91
N ARG A 235 34.79 -3.80 -21.64
CA ARG A 235 35.60 -3.17 -22.70
C ARG A 235 35.98 -1.77 -22.25
N GLN A 236 37.13 -1.30 -22.68
CA GLN A 236 37.58 0.05 -22.43
C GLN A 236 37.53 0.85 -23.73
N THR A 237 36.89 2.02 -23.69
CA THR A 237 37.04 3.05 -24.73
C THR A 237 37.93 4.18 -24.20
N GLU A 238 38.20 5.20 -25.01
CA GLU A 238 38.98 6.37 -24.58
C GLU A 238 38.37 7.05 -23.34
N ASN A 239 37.03 7.12 -23.26
CA ASN A 239 36.34 7.91 -22.24
C ASN A 239 35.44 7.07 -21.31
N ALA A 240 35.15 5.80 -21.63
CA ALA A 240 34.18 5.01 -20.89
C ALA A 240 34.64 3.58 -20.64
N ILE A 241 34.09 2.96 -19.59
CA ILE A 241 34.07 1.52 -19.39
C ILE A 241 32.71 1.01 -19.87
N VAL A 242 32.76 0.00 -20.75
CA VAL A 242 31.58 -0.67 -21.31
C VAL A 242 31.36 -2.00 -20.59
N PHE A 243 30.25 -2.10 -19.88
CA PHE A 243 29.78 -3.33 -19.25
C PHE A 243 29.14 -4.23 -20.31
N ILE A 244 29.66 -5.43 -20.48
CA ILE A 244 29.23 -6.39 -21.52
C ILE A 244 28.74 -7.73 -20.96
N SER A 245 28.47 -7.77 -19.63
CA SER A 245 27.97 -8.96 -18.95
C SER A 245 26.96 -8.57 -17.92
N HIS A 246 25.84 -9.29 -17.92
CA HIS A 246 24.80 -9.14 -16.91
C HIS A 246 25.08 -10.05 -15.70
N GLY A 247 25.09 -9.47 -14.50
CA GLY A 247 25.12 -10.21 -13.23
C GLY A 247 26.48 -10.70 -12.73
N TYR A 248 27.56 -10.56 -13.53
CA TYR A 248 28.90 -11.03 -13.15
C TYR A 248 29.97 -9.93 -13.13
N SER A 249 29.60 -8.74 -13.53
CA SER A 249 30.52 -7.60 -13.50
C SER A 249 30.55 -6.98 -12.12
N PRO A 250 31.73 -6.62 -11.58
CA PRO A 250 31.80 -5.81 -10.39
C PRO A 250 31.33 -4.37 -10.69
N ASP A 251 30.03 -4.18 -10.53
CA ASP A 251 29.30 -2.93 -10.80
C ASP A 251 29.15 -2.04 -9.55
N ASP A 252 29.71 -2.47 -8.40
CA ASP A 252 29.80 -1.66 -7.19
C ASP A 252 30.77 -0.49 -7.37
N LEU A 253 30.35 0.72 -6.97
CA LEU A 253 31.19 1.90 -6.95
C LEU A 253 31.93 1.99 -5.59
N ARG A 254 33.02 1.24 -5.42
CA ARG A 254 33.76 1.11 -4.15
C ARG A 254 34.60 2.33 -3.78
N GLN A 255 34.93 3.18 -4.76
CA GLN A 255 35.62 4.46 -4.54
C GLN A 255 34.78 5.44 -3.72
N PHE A 256 33.47 5.26 -3.67
CA PHE A 256 32.56 6.10 -2.92
C PHE A 256 32.03 5.41 -1.69
N LYS A 257 32.12 6.12 -0.57
CA LYS A 257 31.45 5.78 0.69
C LYS A 257 30.85 7.05 1.25
N PRO A 258 29.54 7.10 1.51
CA PRO A 258 28.91 8.28 2.08
C PRO A 258 29.58 8.68 3.41
N PRO A 259 30.10 9.90 3.57
CA PRO A 259 30.77 10.34 4.80
C PRO A 259 29.80 10.57 5.96
N ALA A 260 28.53 10.86 5.67
CA ALA A 260 27.47 11.05 6.65
C ALA A 260 26.10 10.71 6.04
N SER A 261 25.10 10.48 6.89
CA SER A 261 23.70 10.31 6.42
C SER A 261 23.16 11.64 5.91
N GLY A 262 22.46 11.60 4.79
CA GLY A 262 21.84 12.79 4.18
C GLY A 262 21.44 12.59 2.73
N LEU A 263 20.96 13.63 2.09
CA LEU A 263 20.63 13.65 0.66
C LEU A 263 21.92 13.78 -0.17
N TYR A 264 21.99 13.03 -1.24
CA TYR A 264 23.09 13.06 -2.22
C TYR A 264 22.51 13.25 -3.61
N ARG A 265 23.10 14.17 -4.37
CA ARG A 265 22.86 14.33 -5.79
C ARG A 265 23.83 13.42 -6.55
N ILE A 266 23.29 12.59 -7.42
CA ILE A 266 24.04 11.66 -8.25
C ILE A 266 23.79 12.01 -9.70
N ARG A 267 24.86 12.17 -10.48
CA ARG A 267 24.83 12.38 -11.92
C ARG A 267 25.70 11.32 -12.57
N ALA A 268 25.27 10.76 -13.68
CA ALA A 268 26.08 9.83 -14.44
C ALA A 268 25.95 10.11 -15.94
N SER A 269 27.07 10.04 -16.66
CA SER A 269 27.09 10.07 -18.12
C SER A 269 27.20 8.64 -18.62
N ALA A 270 26.19 8.16 -19.34
CA ALA A 270 26.13 6.82 -19.83
C ALA A 270 25.41 6.74 -21.17
N TYR A 271 25.70 5.67 -21.96
CA TYR A 271 25.08 5.40 -23.25
C TYR A 271 25.10 3.91 -23.57
N ALA A 272 24.21 3.49 -24.47
CA ALA A 272 24.19 2.12 -25.02
C ALA A 272 25.26 1.92 -26.11
N VAL A 273 25.73 0.71 -26.24
CA VAL A 273 26.69 0.30 -27.29
C VAL A 273 26.19 -1.01 -27.89
N ASP A 274 26.16 -1.07 -29.22
CA ASP A 274 25.73 -2.26 -29.99
C ASP A 274 24.32 -2.74 -29.58
N SER A 275 23.38 -1.84 -29.22
CA SER A 275 22.04 -2.17 -28.66
C SER A 275 21.11 -2.84 -29.68
N ARG A 276 21.34 -2.67 -30.98
CA ARG A 276 20.54 -3.27 -32.06
C ARG A 276 19.03 -2.93 -31.92
N ASP A 277 18.72 -1.70 -31.57
CA ASP A 277 17.35 -1.21 -31.29
C ASP A 277 16.64 -1.87 -30.08
N GLU A 278 17.34 -2.74 -29.33
CA GLU A 278 16.87 -3.28 -28.08
C GLU A 278 17.11 -2.27 -26.93
N ALA A 279 16.25 -2.31 -25.90
CA ALA A 279 16.40 -1.42 -24.76
C ALA A 279 17.62 -1.78 -23.92
N VAL A 280 18.54 -0.84 -23.78
CA VAL A 280 19.63 -0.89 -22.79
C VAL A 280 19.32 0.13 -21.72
N ALA A 281 19.32 -0.28 -20.45
CA ALA A 281 19.09 0.66 -19.35
C ALA A 281 20.16 0.55 -18.27
N LEU A 282 20.43 1.70 -17.65
CA LEU A 282 21.24 1.84 -16.43
C LEU A 282 20.32 1.71 -15.22
N LYS A 283 20.53 0.70 -14.38
CA LYS A 283 19.91 0.55 -13.08
C LYS A 283 20.87 1.01 -11.98
N VAL A 284 20.41 1.86 -11.07
CA VAL A 284 21.18 2.34 -9.93
C VAL A 284 20.61 1.81 -8.63
N TYR A 285 21.44 1.17 -7.83
CA TYR A 285 21.08 0.59 -6.54
C TYR A 285 21.86 1.22 -5.40
N SER A 286 21.20 1.28 -4.25
CA SER A 286 21.86 1.38 -2.95
C SER A 286 21.86 0.01 -2.28
N SER A 287 22.99 -0.37 -1.69
CA SER A 287 23.16 -1.65 -1.01
C SER A 287 23.97 -1.50 0.27
N ASP A 288 23.60 -2.24 1.32
CA ASP A 288 24.32 -2.37 2.58
C ASP A 288 24.99 -3.75 2.74
N TRP A 289 25.20 -4.47 1.65
CA TRP A 289 25.69 -5.87 1.55
C TRP A 289 24.72 -6.95 2.00
N LYS A 290 23.65 -6.59 2.71
CA LYS A 290 22.58 -7.51 3.13
C LYS A 290 21.37 -7.36 2.24
N THR A 291 21.02 -6.13 1.93
CA THR A 291 19.87 -5.74 1.13
C THR A 291 20.31 -4.81 0.00
N SER A 292 19.62 -4.89 -1.12
CA SER A 292 19.79 -3.98 -2.25
C SER A 292 18.44 -3.37 -2.59
N ARG A 293 18.41 -2.07 -2.82
CA ARG A 293 17.22 -1.32 -3.20
C ARG A 293 17.50 -0.58 -4.50
N MET A 294 16.71 -0.82 -5.53
CA MET A 294 16.76 -0.03 -6.76
C MET A 294 16.32 1.40 -6.46
N LEU A 295 17.17 2.37 -6.83
CA LEU A 295 16.91 3.78 -6.63
C LEU A 295 16.22 4.38 -7.84
N ARG A 296 16.76 4.11 -9.02
CA ARG A 296 16.29 4.59 -10.32
C ARG A 296 16.78 3.67 -11.43
N TYR A 297 16.11 3.74 -12.56
CA TYR A 297 16.64 3.23 -13.82
C TYR A 297 16.48 4.28 -14.92
N PHE A 298 17.30 4.20 -15.95
CA PHE A 298 17.34 5.14 -17.05
C PHE A 298 17.63 4.39 -18.36
N GLU A 299 16.78 4.53 -19.35
CA GLU A 299 17.05 4.02 -20.68
C GLU A 299 18.17 4.85 -21.34
N LEU A 300 19.07 4.17 -22.03
CA LEU A 300 20.26 4.76 -22.60
C LEU A 300 20.16 4.82 -24.13
N PRO A 301 20.42 5.99 -24.73
CA PRO A 301 20.50 6.12 -26.18
C PRO A 301 21.75 5.44 -26.75
N GLU A 302 21.66 4.94 -27.98
CA GLU A 302 22.79 4.31 -28.69
C GLU A 302 23.85 5.34 -29.05
N GLY A 303 25.09 5.08 -28.60
CA GLY A 303 26.28 5.83 -29.01
C GLY A 303 26.36 7.31 -28.58
N VAL A 304 25.30 7.83 -27.92
CA VAL A 304 25.23 9.24 -27.50
C VAL A 304 25.14 9.32 -25.98
N PRO A 305 26.14 9.94 -25.30
CA PRO A 305 26.11 10.09 -23.86
C PRO A 305 24.87 10.85 -23.36
N ARG A 306 24.09 10.22 -22.49
CA ARG A 306 23.00 10.82 -21.72
C ARG A 306 23.49 11.11 -20.31
N VAL A 307 23.34 12.34 -19.84
CA VAL A 307 23.57 12.70 -18.45
C VAL A 307 22.26 12.51 -17.69
N VAL A 308 22.26 11.53 -16.79
CA VAL A 308 21.13 11.29 -15.87
C VAL A 308 21.41 11.91 -14.52
N GLU A 309 20.39 12.43 -13.84
CA GLU A 309 20.52 13.08 -12.53
C GLU A 309 19.36 12.69 -11.63
N PHE A 310 19.64 12.40 -10.37
CA PHE A 310 18.63 12.22 -9.33
C PHE A 310 19.21 12.50 -7.95
N THR A 311 18.33 12.70 -6.98
CA THR A 311 18.69 12.86 -5.57
C THR A 311 18.14 11.68 -4.77
N THR A 312 18.96 11.17 -3.84
CA THR A 312 18.58 10.08 -2.94
C THR A 312 19.23 10.24 -1.58
N ARG A 313 18.58 9.69 -0.54
CA ARG A 313 19.18 9.61 0.79
C ARG A 313 20.09 8.39 0.86
N LEU A 314 21.30 8.60 1.39
CA LEU A 314 22.29 7.56 1.65
C LEU A 314 22.79 7.65 3.09
N THR A 315 23.24 6.51 3.62
CA THR A 315 23.87 6.38 4.93
C THR A 315 25.32 5.87 4.78
N PRO A 316 26.19 6.04 5.79
CA PRO A 316 27.59 5.55 5.73
C PRO A 316 27.73 4.02 5.60
N LYS A 317 26.65 3.27 5.78
CA LYS A 317 26.63 1.79 5.61
C LYS A 317 26.36 1.37 4.17
N GLU A 318 25.85 2.26 3.35
CA GLU A 318 25.44 1.98 1.98
C GLU A 318 26.56 2.30 0.99
N HIS A 319 26.51 1.60 -0.14
CA HIS A 319 27.33 1.89 -1.33
C HIS A 319 26.40 1.88 -2.55
N LEU A 320 26.88 2.49 -3.64
CA LEU A 320 26.14 2.54 -4.89
C LEU A 320 26.60 1.45 -5.84
N ARG A 321 25.64 0.92 -6.61
CA ARG A 321 25.89 -0.03 -7.69
C ARG A 321 25.18 0.43 -8.97
N PHE A 322 25.88 0.34 -10.10
CA PHE A 322 25.42 0.76 -11.42
C PHE A 322 25.37 -0.44 -12.35
N SER A 323 24.21 -1.05 -12.51
CA SER A 323 24.02 -2.31 -13.22
C SER A 323 23.30 -2.11 -14.56
N GLY A 324 23.69 -2.83 -15.58
CA GLY A 324 23.05 -2.77 -16.89
C GLY A 324 21.83 -3.69 -17.00
N TYR A 325 20.84 -3.28 -17.77
CA TYR A 325 19.73 -4.10 -18.26
C TYR A 325 19.82 -4.20 -19.78
N GLY A 326 19.41 -5.34 -20.36
CA GLY A 326 19.43 -5.55 -21.82
C GLY A 326 20.83 -5.72 -22.42
N ILE A 327 21.84 -6.10 -21.61
CA ILE A 327 23.23 -6.26 -22.05
C ILE A 327 23.70 -7.72 -22.00
N GLY A 328 24.78 -8.04 -22.72
CA GLY A 328 25.54 -9.28 -22.54
C GLY A 328 25.02 -10.49 -23.29
N ILE A 329 24.07 -10.36 -24.21
CA ILE A 329 23.59 -11.42 -25.12
C ILE A 329 23.72 -10.92 -26.55
N ASP A 330 24.42 -11.68 -27.41
CA ASP A 330 24.62 -11.33 -28.83
C ASP A 330 23.43 -11.69 -29.72
N ALA A 331 23.50 -11.34 -31.00
CA ALA A 331 22.44 -11.63 -31.99
C ALA A 331 22.20 -13.14 -32.21
N GLN A 332 23.13 -13.97 -31.82
CA GLN A 332 23.03 -15.44 -31.89
C GLN A 332 22.59 -16.07 -30.56
N GLY A 333 22.21 -15.24 -29.57
CA GLY A 333 21.79 -15.69 -28.24
C GLY A 333 22.95 -16.19 -27.35
N LYS A 334 24.20 -15.87 -27.68
CA LYS A 334 25.36 -16.28 -26.91
C LYS A 334 25.66 -15.26 -25.82
N SER A 335 25.98 -15.75 -24.63
CA SER A 335 26.47 -14.96 -23.49
C SER A 335 28.00 -14.97 -23.47
N LEU A 336 28.58 -14.15 -22.58
CA LEU A 336 30.02 -14.08 -22.32
C LEU A 336 30.70 -15.46 -22.17
N TRP A 337 29.98 -16.43 -21.60
CA TRP A 337 30.52 -17.76 -21.30
C TRP A 337 30.47 -18.73 -22.49
N ASN A 338 29.80 -18.36 -23.58
CA ASN A 338 29.56 -19.16 -24.76
C ASN A 338 30.34 -18.68 -25.99
N VAL A 339 31.21 -17.66 -25.83
CA VAL A 339 32.04 -17.11 -26.89
C VAL A 339 33.50 -17.50 -26.66
N ASP A 340 34.28 -17.68 -27.75
CA ASP A 340 35.68 -18.08 -27.64
C ASP A 340 36.58 -16.92 -27.22
N THR A 341 36.29 -15.70 -27.69
CA THR A 341 36.99 -14.47 -27.36
C THR A 341 36.03 -13.30 -27.23
N VAL A 342 36.34 -12.34 -26.35
CA VAL A 342 35.54 -11.13 -26.09
C VAL A 342 35.99 -9.96 -26.94
N LYS A 343 37.22 -10.02 -27.53
CA LYS A 343 37.87 -8.88 -28.15
C LYS A 343 37.03 -8.20 -29.24
N ASP A 344 36.47 -8.97 -30.16
CA ASP A 344 35.67 -8.44 -31.28
C ASP A 344 34.19 -8.87 -31.19
N TRP A 345 33.78 -9.35 -30.02
CA TRP A 345 32.40 -9.81 -29.78
C TRP A 345 31.41 -8.65 -29.74
N LYS A 346 30.53 -8.56 -30.75
CA LYS A 346 29.49 -7.54 -30.81
C LYS A 346 28.30 -7.97 -29.94
N VAL A 347 28.09 -7.23 -28.87
CA VAL A 347 27.05 -7.50 -27.86
C VAL A 347 26.55 -6.20 -27.29
N PRO A 348 25.24 -6.10 -27.01
CA PRO A 348 24.71 -4.93 -26.28
C PRO A 348 25.46 -4.70 -24.98
N GLY A 349 25.88 -3.48 -24.78
CA GLY A 349 26.65 -3.06 -23.63
C GLY A 349 26.19 -1.71 -23.09
N MET A 350 26.52 -1.44 -21.83
CA MET A 350 26.29 -0.17 -21.15
C MET A 350 27.63 0.52 -20.94
N ALA A 351 27.84 1.67 -21.55
CA ALA A 351 29.00 2.51 -21.35
C ALA A 351 28.76 3.54 -20.27
N ILE A 352 29.72 3.69 -19.33
CA ILE A 352 29.70 4.75 -18.31
C ILE A 352 30.99 5.55 -18.44
N GLU A 353 30.85 6.85 -18.71
CA GLU A 353 31.98 7.76 -18.81
C GLU A 353 32.45 8.23 -17.44
N TRP A 354 31.49 8.73 -16.64
CA TRP A 354 31.77 9.25 -15.31
C TRP A 354 30.50 9.25 -14.44
N ILE A 355 30.75 9.27 -13.13
CA ILE A 355 29.72 9.40 -12.10
C ILE A 355 30.14 10.55 -11.20
N GLU A 356 29.27 11.52 -11.01
CA GLU A 356 29.49 12.66 -10.11
C GLU A 356 28.55 12.55 -8.91
N ILE A 357 29.13 12.69 -7.72
CA ILE A 357 28.40 12.57 -6.47
C ILE A 357 28.67 13.80 -5.64
N GLU A 358 27.60 14.45 -5.19
CA GLU A 358 27.63 15.60 -4.32
C GLU A 358 26.73 15.38 -3.11
N GLY A 359 27.26 15.56 -1.91
CA GLY A 359 26.50 15.43 -0.66
C GLY A 359 27.36 15.11 0.58
N PRO A 360 26.76 15.04 1.76
CA PRO A 360 25.34 15.29 2.00
C PRO A 360 24.95 16.74 1.68
N LEU A 361 23.77 16.90 1.07
CA LEU A 361 23.21 18.21 0.73
C LEU A 361 22.51 18.79 1.95
N PHE A 362 22.75 20.05 2.24
CA PHE A 362 22.04 20.84 3.25
C PHE A 362 22.08 22.32 2.86
N GLU A 363 20.99 23.02 3.11
CA GLU A 363 20.88 24.44 2.80
C GLU A 363 21.62 25.31 3.84
N GLN A 364 21.52 24.88 5.10
CA GLN A 364 22.16 25.53 6.24
C GLN A 364 22.62 24.54 7.29
N TRP A 365 23.49 24.96 8.21
CA TRP A 365 23.92 24.14 9.33
C TRP A 365 24.02 24.97 10.62
N PRO A 366 23.47 24.51 11.76
CA PRO A 366 22.60 23.34 11.90
C PRO A 366 21.39 23.37 10.99
N PRO A 367 20.77 22.17 10.69
CA PRO A 367 19.65 22.10 9.74
C PRO A 367 18.46 22.95 10.19
N GLN A 368 17.62 23.36 9.24
CA GLN A 368 16.41 24.15 9.50
C GLN A 368 15.44 23.45 10.46
N SER A 369 15.48 22.11 10.51
CA SER A 369 14.73 21.31 11.49
C SER A 369 14.94 21.78 12.94
N VAL A 370 16.16 22.21 13.30
CA VAL A 370 16.47 22.74 14.63
C VAL A 370 15.65 24.01 14.92
N SER A 371 15.65 24.98 14.01
CA SER A 371 14.86 26.22 14.21
C SER A 371 13.36 25.98 14.13
N SER A 372 12.90 25.01 13.33
CA SER A 372 11.47 24.62 13.23
C SER A 372 10.93 24.09 14.56
N VAL A 373 11.76 23.43 15.35
CA VAL A 373 11.38 22.85 16.66
C VAL A 373 11.63 23.82 17.80
N PHE A 374 12.79 24.47 17.84
CA PHE A 374 13.21 25.30 18.98
C PHE A 374 12.95 26.80 18.77
N GLY A 375 12.44 27.20 17.59
CA GLY A 375 12.24 28.61 17.25
C GLY A 375 13.57 29.34 17.07
N ASP A 376 13.57 30.63 17.36
CA ASP A 376 14.73 31.54 17.18
C ASP A 376 15.78 31.39 18.30
N SER A 377 15.77 30.32 19.08
CA SER A 377 16.77 30.06 20.11
C SER A 377 18.18 30.14 19.52
N SER A 378 19.03 30.93 20.14
CA SER A 378 20.39 31.16 19.62
C SER A 378 21.20 29.88 19.60
N VAL A 379 21.81 29.57 18.45
CA VAL A 379 22.75 28.45 18.29
C VAL A 379 24.17 28.97 18.48
N ARG A 380 24.86 28.45 19.48
CA ARG A 380 26.23 28.89 19.82
C ARG A 380 27.23 27.78 19.52
N LYS A 381 28.32 28.10 18.84
CA LYS A 381 29.43 27.17 18.63
C LYS A 381 30.21 26.94 19.92
N LEU A 382 30.43 25.68 20.26
CA LEU A 382 31.24 25.33 21.43
C LEU A 382 32.72 25.60 21.21
N LYS A 383 33.41 26.13 22.23
CA LYS A 383 34.88 26.31 22.22
C LYS A 383 35.64 24.97 22.22
N LYS A 384 35.07 23.95 22.83
CA LYS A 384 35.58 22.57 22.84
C LYS A 384 34.47 21.65 22.42
N ARG A 385 34.80 20.58 21.69
CA ARG A 385 33.84 19.55 21.28
C ARG A 385 33.20 18.93 22.49
N GLY A 386 31.86 18.74 22.45
CA GLY A 386 31.09 18.06 23.47
C GLY A 386 31.17 16.53 23.36
N ALA A 387 30.21 15.83 23.95
CA ALA A 387 30.11 14.39 23.89
C ALA A 387 29.95 13.87 22.45
N TRP A 388 30.36 12.63 22.22
CA TRP A 388 30.14 11.95 20.96
C TRP A 388 28.71 11.44 20.86
N THR A 389 28.07 11.69 19.72
CA THR A 389 26.78 11.12 19.35
C THR A 389 26.94 10.16 18.16
N GLN A 390 25.91 9.47 17.76
CA GLN A 390 25.92 8.65 16.51
C GLN A 390 26.28 9.46 15.25
N ASN A 391 26.03 10.78 15.27
CA ASN A 391 26.30 11.70 14.15
C ASN A 391 27.64 12.42 14.31
N GLY A 392 28.45 12.11 15.35
CA GLY A 392 29.72 12.74 15.62
C GLY A 392 29.73 13.57 16.91
N PRO A 393 30.84 14.28 17.21
CA PRO A 393 30.96 15.08 18.41
C PRO A 393 30.09 16.34 18.33
N ILE A 394 29.43 16.68 19.43
CA ILE A 394 28.65 17.92 19.57
C ILE A 394 29.57 19.12 19.39
N ALA A 395 29.22 20.05 18.52
CA ALA A 395 29.97 21.25 18.19
C ALA A 395 29.19 22.53 18.43
N TYR A 396 27.88 22.44 18.55
CA TYR A 396 26.98 23.57 18.81
C TYR A 396 26.12 23.26 20.03
N GLU A 397 25.61 24.29 20.68
CA GLU A 397 24.62 24.21 21.74
C GLU A 397 23.50 25.22 21.48
N LEU A 398 22.30 24.88 21.96
CA LEU A 398 21.17 25.79 22.04
C LEU A 398 21.33 26.61 23.31
N ALA A 399 21.42 27.94 23.16
CA ALA A 399 21.67 28.87 24.24
C ALA A 399 20.57 29.95 24.28
N PRO A 400 19.35 29.62 24.71
CA PRO A 400 18.26 30.57 24.88
C PRO A 400 18.61 31.59 25.97
N GLU A 401 18.12 32.85 25.83
CA GLU A 401 18.31 33.88 26.85
C GLU A 401 17.50 33.57 28.13
N ASN A 402 16.27 33.08 27.93
CA ASN A 402 15.34 32.71 29.00
C ASN A 402 14.87 31.26 28.86
N PRO A 403 15.66 30.25 29.29
CA PRO A 403 15.41 28.84 28.99
C PRO A 403 14.02 28.34 29.35
N LYS A 404 13.47 28.76 30.49
CA LYS A 404 12.13 28.31 30.92
C LYS A 404 11.02 28.94 30.09
N SER A 405 11.06 30.24 29.80
CA SER A 405 10.05 30.88 28.97
C SER A 405 10.10 30.37 27.54
N GLU A 406 11.29 30.34 26.94
CA GLU A 406 11.46 29.90 25.54
C GLU A 406 11.09 28.43 25.35
N SER A 407 11.37 27.54 26.35
CA SER A 407 10.94 26.15 26.31
C SER A 407 9.42 26.04 26.40
N ALA A 408 8.77 26.85 27.24
CA ALA A 408 7.31 26.81 27.34
C ALA A 408 6.66 27.21 26.01
N ASP A 409 7.11 28.29 25.37
CA ASP A 409 6.60 28.76 24.09
C ASP A 409 6.84 27.74 22.96
N ALA A 410 8.04 27.15 22.90
CA ALA A 410 8.38 26.14 21.91
C ALA A 410 7.54 24.85 22.08
N ILE A 411 7.36 24.39 23.33
CA ILE A 411 6.54 23.21 23.66
C ILE A 411 5.08 23.45 23.30
N GLN A 412 4.53 24.63 23.57
CA GLN A 412 3.14 24.97 23.21
C GLN A 412 2.95 24.95 21.70
N ARG A 413 3.82 25.62 20.94
CA ARG A 413 3.75 25.61 19.47
C ARG A 413 3.88 24.18 18.89
N PHE A 414 4.83 23.41 19.41
CA PHE A 414 5.03 22.04 18.96
C PHE A 414 3.83 21.13 19.29
N ALA A 415 3.30 21.20 20.53
CA ALA A 415 2.15 20.43 20.95
C ALA A 415 0.90 20.77 20.14
N GLN A 416 0.66 22.05 19.83
CA GLN A 416 -0.45 22.49 18.97
C GLN A 416 -0.38 21.86 17.59
N ARG A 417 0.79 21.87 16.95
CA ARG A 417 1.01 21.23 15.65
C ARG A 417 0.84 19.70 15.76
N ALA A 418 1.43 19.09 16.79
CA ALA A 418 1.36 17.63 17.00
C ALA A 418 -0.07 17.14 17.28
N PHE A 419 -0.89 17.92 17.97
CA PHE A 419 -2.30 17.57 18.29
C PHE A 419 -3.29 18.07 17.23
N ARG A 420 -2.80 18.76 16.19
CA ARG A 420 -3.58 19.16 15.00
C ARG A 420 -4.79 20.07 15.32
N ARG A 421 -4.75 20.75 16.46
CA ARG A 421 -5.78 21.70 16.92
C ARG A 421 -5.25 22.63 17.98
N PRO A 422 -5.92 23.77 18.27
CA PRO A 422 -5.55 24.63 19.37
C PRO A 422 -5.53 23.87 20.70
N LEU A 423 -4.57 24.22 21.55
CA LEU A 423 -4.49 23.66 22.89
C LEU A 423 -5.57 24.26 23.80
N GLN A 424 -6.13 23.41 24.65
CA GLN A 424 -6.94 23.86 25.78
C GLN A 424 -6.05 24.43 26.89
N ASP A 425 -6.61 25.28 27.74
CA ASP A 425 -5.88 25.85 28.88
C ASP A 425 -5.27 24.75 29.76
N GLY A 426 -3.97 24.88 30.05
CA GLY A 426 -3.22 23.92 30.86
C GLY A 426 -2.85 22.59 30.15
N GLN A 427 -3.25 22.38 28.92
CA GLN A 427 -3.01 21.11 28.22
C GLN A 427 -1.52 20.83 27.96
N ALA A 428 -0.69 21.87 27.81
CA ALA A 428 0.75 21.75 27.64
C ALA A 428 1.53 21.69 28.96
N ASP A 429 0.90 22.06 30.09
CA ASP A 429 1.62 22.30 31.38
C ASP A 429 2.44 21.10 31.84
N ARG A 430 1.92 19.89 31.66
CA ARG A 430 2.65 18.66 32.02
C ARG A 430 3.96 18.49 31.24
N PHE A 431 3.98 18.88 29.98
CA PHE A 431 5.17 18.75 29.11
C PHE A 431 6.17 19.87 29.43
N ILE A 432 5.67 21.08 29.72
CA ILE A 432 6.48 22.21 30.16
C ILE A 432 7.12 21.89 31.51
N ALA A 433 6.35 21.33 32.45
CA ALA A 433 6.87 20.94 33.76
C ALA A 433 8.01 19.92 33.67
N LEU A 434 7.91 18.93 32.75
CA LEU A 434 8.98 17.97 32.48
C LEU A 434 10.27 18.67 32.03
N ALA A 435 10.17 19.59 31.03
CA ALA A 435 11.32 20.33 30.56
C ALA A 435 11.94 21.21 31.67
N HIS A 436 11.10 21.91 32.47
CA HIS A 436 11.57 22.75 33.56
C HIS A 436 12.27 21.93 34.66
N GLN A 437 11.76 20.73 34.98
CA GLN A 437 12.39 19.82 35.94
C GLN A 437 13.79 19.38 35.47
N GLU A 438 13.97 19.07 34.20
CA GLU A 438 15.27 18.73 33.64
C GLU A 438 16.23 19.93 33.66
N LEU A 439 15.75 21.13 33.32
CA LEU A 439 16.55 22.35 33.42
C LEU A 439 16.98 22.64 34.87
N ASP A 440 16.08 22.50 35.84
CA ASP A 440 16.39 22.67 37.28
C ASP A 440 17.37 21.61 37.82
N SER A 441 17.40 20.42 37.16
CA SER A 441 18.39 19.39 37.47
C SER A 441 19.79 19.65 36.84
N GLY A 442 19.95 20.73 36.11
CA GLY A 442 21.22 21.14 35.45
C GLY A 442 21.47 20.46 34.08
N ARG A 443 20.44 19.88 33.48
CA ARG A 443 20.53 19.38 32.10
C ARG A 443 20.63 20.53 31.10
N THR A 444 21.21 20.26 29.92
CA THR A 444 21.24 21.23 28.82
C THR A 444 19.83 21.52 28.30
N TYR A 445 19.62 22.67 27.68
CA TYR A 445 18.34 23.03 27.07
C TYR A 445 17.85 21.98 26.06
N GLU A 446 18.75 21.46 25.21
CA GLU A 446 18.46 20.40 24.25
C GLU A 446 17.97 19.13 24.94
N GLN A 447 18.64 18.68 26.03
CA GLN A 447 18.23 17.50 26.77
C GLN A 447 16.88 17.66 27.44
N ALA A 448 16.60 18.82 28.02
CA ALA A 448 15.32 19.13 28.63
C ALA A 448 14.17 19.13 27.59
N MET A 449 14.40 19.75 26.46
CA MET A 449 13.43 19.78 25.37
C MET A 449 13.15 18.38 24.81
N ARG A 450 14.16 17.53 24.64
CA ARG A 450 13.96 16.15 24.17
C ARG A 450 12.96 15.37 25.02
N VAL A 451 13.03 15.53 26.35
CA VAL A 451 12.10 14.86 27.29
C VAL A 451 10.65 15.31 27.01
N ALA A 452 10.44 16.61 26.84
CA ALA A 452 9.11 17.15 26.55
C ALA A 452 8.60 16.70 25.16
N LEU A 453 9.42 16.83 24.12
CA LEU A 453 9.07 16.46 22.74
C LEU A 453 8.74 14.96 22.64
N ARG A 454 9.56 14.09 23.22
CA ARG A 454 9.29 12.67 23.29
C ARG A 454 7.95 12.37 23.99
N SER A 455 7.68 13.06 25.10
CA SER A 455 6.42 12.89 25.85
C SER A 455 5.20 13.34 25.06
N ILE A 456 5.32 14.36 24.21
CA ILE A 456 4.27 14.79 23.28
C ILE A 456 4.07 13.74 22.21
N LEU A 457 5.14 13.26 21.56
CA LEU A 457 5.10 12.34 20.40
C LEU A 457 4.65 10.92 20.79
N ILE A 458 4.75 10.50 22.05
CA ILE A 458 4.19 9.23 22.54
C ILE A 458 2.79 9.39 23.16
N SER A 459 2.29 10.60 23.29
CA SER A 459 0.99 10.83 23.93
C SER A 459 -0.17 10.33 23.06
N PRO A 460 -1.29 9.89 23.67
CA PRO A 460 -2.49 9.54 22.92
C PRO A 460 -3.01 10.68 22.03
N LYS A 461 -2.84 11.94 22.42
CA LYS A 461 -3.24 13.11 21.62
C LYS A 461 -2.50 13.23 20.28
N PHE A 462 -1.27 12.74 20.22
CA PHE A 462 -0.52 12.65 18.97
C PHE A 462 -0.83 11.36 18.21
N LEU A 463 -0.77 10.22 18.92
CA LEU A 463 -0.88 8.90 18.28
C LEU A 463 -2.29 8.60 17.76
N MET A 464 -3.33 9.22 18.32
CA MET A 464 -4.73 8.97 17.95
C MET A 464 -5.32 10.14 17.15
N LEU A 465 -6.25 9.84 16.25
CA LEU A 465 -7.12 10.85 15.68
C LEU A 465 -8.27 11.13 16.63
N GLU A 466 -8.41 12.39 17.04
CA GLU A 466 -9.44 12.81 17.99
C GLU A 466 -10.70 13.23 17.23
N GLU A 467 -11.74 12.42 17.31
CA GLU A 467 -13.03 12.63 16.68
C GLU A 467 -14.14 12.36 17.70
N SER A 468 -15.09 13.27 17.82
CA SER A 468 -16.27 13.08 18.67
C SER A 468 -17.41 12.45 17.87
N PRO A 469 -18.30 11.65 18.52
CA PRO A 469 -19.50 11.14 17.87
C PRO A 469 -20.35 12.25 17.23
N GLY A 470 -21.06 11.92 16.14
CA GLY A 470 -21.86 12.87 15.38
C GLY A 470 -21.06 13.67 14.35
N LYS A 471 -21.50 14.89 14.03
CA LYS A 471 -20.82 15.75 13.05
C LYS A 471 -19.44 16.16 13.54
N LEU A 472 -18.42 15.96 12.70
CA LEU A 472 -17.04 16.38 13.01
C LEU A 472 -16.92 17.89 13.13
N ASP A 473 -16.14 18.37 14.10
CA ASP A 473 -15.64 19.73 14.07
C ASP A 473 -14.64 19.94 12.93
N ASP A 474 -14.40 21.18 12.55
CA ASP A 474 -13.55 21.49 11.39
C ASP A 474 -12.08 21.06 11.58
N TYR A 475 -11.56 20.94 12.81
CA TYR A 475 -10.20 20.41 13.06
C TYR A 475 -10.13 18.89 12.87
N ALA A 476 -11.16 18.17 13.30
CA ALA A 476 -11.28 16.74 13.04
C ALA A 476 -11.45 16.48 11.54
N LEU A 477 -12.26 17.30 10.84
CA LEU A 477 -12.45 17.24 9.40
C LEU A 477 -11.14 17.54 8.65
N ALA A 478 -10.38 18.56 9.05
CA ALA A 478 -9.06 18.87 8.50
C ALA A 478 -8.09 17.70 8.63
N SER A 479 -8.06 17.08 9.81
CA SER A 479 -7.23 15.90 10.07
C SER A 479 -7.67 14.72 9.20
N ARG A 480 -8.97 14.44 9.11
CA ARG A 480 -9.50 13.34 8.29
C ARG A 480 -9.16 13.53 6.80
N LEU A 481 -9.30 14.74 6.27
CA LEU A 481 -8.92 15.10 4.90
C LEU A 481 -7.43 14.88 4.64
N SER A 482 -6.57 15.46 5.50
CA SER A 482 -5.13 15.40 5.27
C SER A 482 -4.58 13.98 5.39
N TYR A 483 -5.01 13.20 6.39
CA TYR A 483 -4.59 11.81 6.50
C TYR A 483 -5.15 10.92 5.40
N CYS A 484 -6.37 11.19 4.92
CA CYS A 484 -6.95 10.46 3.78
C CYS A 484 -6.13 10.67 2.50
N PHE A 485 -5.79 11.93 2.16
CA PHE A 485 -5.17 12.25 0.87
C PHE A 485 -3.65 12.38 0.91
N TRP A 486 -3.04 12.70 2.04
CA TRP A 486 -1.61 12.89 2.18
C TRP A 486 -0.93 11.93 3.15
N SER A 487 -1.71 11.14 3.91
CA SER A 487 -1.21 10.31 5.02
C SER A 487 -0.34 11.13 6.00
N SER A 488 -0.68 12.40 6.21
CA SER A 488 0.12 13.39 6.94
C SER A 488 -0.79 14.35 7.71
N PRO A 489 -0.26 15.09 8.72
CA PRO A 489 -1.02 16.12 9.41
C PRO A 489 -1.55 17.22 8.47
N PRO A 490 -2.64 17.91 8.87
CA PRO A 490 -3.15 19.06 8.12
C PRO A 490 -2.11 20.17 8.03
N ASP A 491 -2.04 20.80 6.85
CA ASP A 491 -1.22 21.98 6.64
C ASP A 491 -1.87 23.25 7.27
N GLU A 492 -1.14 24.34 7.17
CA GLU A 492 -1.57 25.61 7.75
C GLU A 492 -2.88 26.14 7.13
N GLU A 493 -3.09 25.92 5.81
CA GLU A 493 -4.30 26.33 5.11
C GLU A 493 -5.54 25.61 5.65
N LEU A 494 -5.46 24.28 5.80
CA LEU A 494 -6.55 23.50 6.41
C LEU A 494 -6.83 23.93 7.86
N LEU A 495 -5.79 24.20 8.65
CA LEU A 495 -5.95 24.63 10.04
C LEU A 495 -6.56 26.03 10.16
N GLU A 496 -6.22 26.98 9.29
CA GLU A 496 -6.84 28.31 9.28
C GLU A 496 -8.31 28.28 8.81
N LEU A 497 -8.64 27.41 7.83
CA LEU A 497 -10.02 27.16 7.46
C LEU A 497 -10.82 26.55 8.62
N ALA A 498 -10.22 25.59 9.34
CA ALA A 498 -10.83 24.99 10.52
C ALA A 498 -11.04 26.02 11.63
N LYS A 499 -10.05 26.87 11.90
CA LYS A 499 -10.12 27.94 12.90
C LYS A 499 -11.23 28.98 12.58
N SER A 500 -11.46 29.25 11.32
CA SER A 500 -12.52 30.16 10.86
C SER A 500 -13.88 29.48 10.71
N SER A 501 -14.00 28.19 11.02
CA SER A 501 -15.21 27.35 10.86
C SER A 501 -15.78 27.37 9.44
N LYS A 502 -14.90 27.41 8.42
CA LYS A 502 -15.29 27.46 7.00
C LYS A 502 -15.05 26.13 6.27
N LEU A 503 -14.28 25.22 6.86
CA LEU A 503 -13.88 24.00 6.17
C LEU A 503 -15.07 23.09 5.84
N SER A 504 -16.11 23.12 6.66
CA SER A 504 -17.35 22.35 6.45
C SER A 504 -18.34 22.97 5.46
N GLU A 505 -18.05 24.17 4.90
CA GLU A 505 -18.82 24.75 3.81
C GLU A 505 -18.59 23.93 2.51
N ALA A 506 -19.68 23.60 1.81
CA ALA A 506 -19.63 22.65 0.69
C ALA A 506 -18.62 23.02 -0.43
N ASP A 507 -18.59 24.30 -0.83
CA ASP A 507 -17.69 24.77 -1.89
C ASP A 507 -16.22 24.81 -1.41
N VAL A 508 -16.00 25.20 -0.13
CA VAL A 508 -14.66 25.19 0.48
C VAL A 508 -14.15 23.76 0.59
N LEU A 509 -14.98 22.85 1.10
CA LEU A 509 -14.63 21.42 1.22
C LEU A 509 -14.25 20.83 -0.13
N ARG A 510 -15.06 21.11 -1.17
CA ARG A 510 -14.75 20.68 -2.54
C ARG A 510 -13.41 21.20 -3.02
N ALA A 511 -13.15 22.51 -2.88
CA ALA A 511 -11.91 23.14 -3.30
C ALA A 511 -10.69 22.55 -2.58
N GLN A 512 -10.82 22.24 -1.27
CA GLN A 512 -9.74 21.60 -0.52
C GLN A 512 -9.49 20.18 -0.99
N VAL A 513 -10.50 19.38 -1.28
CA VAL A 513 -10.32 18.04 -1.88
C VAL A 513 -9.55 18.12 -3.19
N ASP A 514 -9.92 19.05 -4.08
CA ASP A 514 -9.21 19.26 -5.35
C ASP A 514 -7.76 19.66 -5.11
N ARG A 515 -7.49 20.60 -4.21
CA ARG A 515 -6.14 21.03 -3.84
C ARG A 515 -5.28 19.88 -3.32
N LEU A 516 -5.84 19.06 -2.43
CA LEU A 516 -5.14 17.93 -1.83
C LEU A 516 -4.79 16.86 -2.86
N LEU A 517 -5.72 16.52 -3.74
CA LEU A 517 -5.53 15.54 -4.82
C LEU A 517 -4.50 16.02 -5.86
N ASP A 518 -4.53 17.31 -6.23
CA ASP A 518 -3.69 17.86 -7.29
C ASP A 518 -2.29 18.23 -6.81
N SER A 519 -2.05 18.26 -5.50
CA SER A 519 -0.74 18.52 -4.93
C SER A 519 0.24 17.37 -5.20
N PRO A 520 1.56 17.59 -5.20
CA PRO A 520 2.55 16.51 -5.27
C PRO A 520 2.37 15.46 -4.16
N ARG A 521 1.88 15.85 -2.98
CA ARG A 521 1.58 14.96 -1.85
C ARG A 521 0.36 14.07 -2.10
N GLY A 522 -0.53 14.44 -3.02
CA GLY A 522 -1.67 13.62 -3.44
C GLY A 522 -1.26 12.25 -4.02
N ARG A 523 0.02 12.07 -4.39
CA ARG A 523 0.59 10.76 -4.73
C ARG A 523 0.44 9.76 -3.58
N GLU A 524 0.49 10.20 -2.33
CA GLU A 524 0.34 9.33 -1.16
C GLU A 524 -1.03 8.64 -1.14
N PHE A 525 -2.10 9.35 -1.53
CA PHE A 525 -3.42 8.75 -1.70
C PHE A 525 -3.41 7.63 -2.75
N ILE A 526 -2.81 7.90 -3.92
CA ILE A 526 -2.73 6.91 -5.00
C ILE A 526 -2.00 5.65 -4.52
N VAL A 527 -0.83 5.81 -3.92
CA VAL A 527 0.00 4.69 -3.43
C VAL A 527 -0.70 3.93 -2.31
N SER A 528 -1.29 4.63 -1.35
CA SER A 528 -1.91 4.04 -0.17
C SER A 528 -3.26 3.39 -0.51
N PHE A 529 -4.19 4.13 -1.11
CA PHE A 529 -5.53 3.62 -1.39
C PHE A 529 -5.50 2.52 -2.47
N ALA A 530 -4.96 2.79 -3.66
CA ALA A 530 -4.92 1.79 -4.72
C ALA A 530 -4.06 0.58 -4.34
N GLY A 531 -2.95 0.81 -3.61
CA GLY A 531 -2.10 -0.26 -3.10
C GLY A 531 -2.82 -1.22 -2.17
N GLN A 532 -3.73 -0.72 -1.35
CA GLN A 532 -4.51 -1.54 -0.41
C GLN A 532 -5.81 -2.08 -1.02
N TRP A 533 -6.54 -1.25 -1.76
CA TRP A 533 -7.74 -1.69 -2.48
C TRP A 533 -7.47 -2.88 -3.39
N LEU A 534 -6.35 -2.85 -4.11
CA LEU A 534 -5.99 -3.84 -5.13
C LEU A 534 -4.97 -4.88 -4.64
N ASP A 535 -4.66 -4.90 -3.35
CA ASP A 535 -3.70 -5.82 -2.70
C ASP A 535 -2.26 -5.72 -3.25
N LEU A 536 -1.86 -4.58 -3.85
CA LEU A 536 -0.53 -4.41 -4.47
C LEU A 536 0.64 -4.51 -3.47
N PHE A 537 0.39 -4.32 -2.17
CA PHE A 537 1.39 -4.55 -1.12
C PHE A 537 1.86 -6.02 -1.06
N GLN A 538 1.12 -6.94 -1.69
CA GLN A 538 1.49 -8.36 -1.79
C GLN A 538 2.35 -8.67 -3.01
N ILE A 539 2.83 -7.68 -3.75
CA ILE A 539 3.58 -7.89 -5.00
C ILE A 539 4.81 -8.79 -4.80
N ASP A 540 5.45 -8.71 -3.63
CA ASP A 540 6.62 -9.51 -3.26
C ASP A 540 6.28 -10.75 -2.40
N ALA A 541 4.99 -11.04 -2.16
CA ALA A 541 4.58 -12.21 -1.37
C ALA A 541 4.95 -13.56 -2.02
N THR A 542 5.09 -13.59 -3.33
CA THR A 542 5.55 -14.76 -4.10
C THR A 542 6.63 -14.35 -5.08
N THR A 543 7.59 -15.26 -5.34
CA THR A 543 8.61 -15.08 -6.39
C THR A 543 8.26 -15.98 -7.57
N PRO A 544 8.08 -15.45 -8.79
CA PRO A 544 7.88 -16.24 -9.98
C PRO A 544 9.06 -17.19 -10.23
N ASP A 545 8.75 -18.42 -10.65
CA ASP A 545 9.76 -19.44 -10.94
C ASP A 545 10.64 -18.99 -12.11
N ALA A 546 11.95 -18.91 -11.89
CA ALA A 546 12.90 -18.39 -12.88
C ALA A 546 13.00 -19.22 -14.18
N LYS A 547 12.58 -20.51 -14.18
CA LYS A 547 12.53 -21.33 -15.39
C LYS A 547 11.25 -21.06 -16.17
N LEU A 548 10.12 -20.92 -15.47
CA LEU A 548 8.83 -20.67 -16.12
C LEU A 548 8.70 -19.21 -16.58
N TYR A 549 9.30 -18.28 -15.84
CA TYR A 549 9.19 -16.83 -16.04
C TYR A 549 10.56 -16.15 -16.05
N PRO A 550 11.47 -16.54 -16.98
CA PRO A 550 12.84 -16.00 -17.01
C PRO A 550 12.92 -14.50 -17.31
N GLU A 551 11.85 -13.91 -17.86
CA GLU A 551 11.73 -12.48 -18.12
C GLU A 551 11.35 -11.65 -16.88
N TYR A 552 10.98 -12.30 -15.75
CA TYR A 552 10.64 -11.57 -14.53
C TYR A 552 11.88 -11.02 -13.84
N ASP A 553 11.91 -9.73 -13.61
CA ASP A 553 12.98 -9.03 -12.91
C ASP A 553 12.41 -7.91 -12.02
N ASP A 554 13.29 -7.23 -11.29
CA ASP A 554 12.92 -6.12 -10.39
C ASP A 554 12.37 -4.91 -11.16
N LEU A 555 12.84 -4.67 -12.37
CA LEU A 555 12.36 -3.59 -13.23
C LEU A 555 10.91 -3.84 -13.67
N LEU A 556 10.64 -5.06 -14.16
CA LEU A 556 9.26 -5.45 -14.53
C LEU A 556 8.31 -5.37 -13.33
N ARG A 557 8.74 -5.82 -12.14
CA ARG A 557 7.95 -5.73 -10.92
C ARG A 557 7.56 -4.28 -10.60
N ASP A 558 8.52 -3.37 -10.65
CA ASP A 558 8.29 -1.96 -10.33
C ASP A 558 7.39 -1.30 -11.39
N SER A 559 7.57 -1.64 -12.67
CA SER A 559 6.72 -1.19 -13.77
C SER A 559 5.27 -1.67 -13.62
N MET A 560 5.04 -2.93 -13.19
CA MET A 560 3.69 -3.48 -12.93
C MET A 560 2.94 -2.68 -11.87
N VAL A 561 3.60 -2.33 -10.76
CA VAL A 561 2.99 -1.54 -9.68
C VAL A 561 2.72 -0.12 -10.16
N ALA A 562 3.69 0.47 -10.86
CA ALA A 562 3.58 1.80 -11.41
C ALA A 562 2.42 1.92 -12.42
N GLU A 563 2.21 0.94 -13.31
CA GLU A 563 1.04 0.88 -14.22
C GLU A 563 -0.25 1.16 -13.48
N THR A 564 -0.52 0.39 -12.44
CA THR A 564 -1.80 0.47 -11.71
C THR A 564 -1.95 1.78 -10.94
N GLN A 565 -0.87 2.27 -10.34
CA GLN A 565 -0.88 3.55 -9.64
C GLN A 565 -1.11 4.72 -10.62
N TRP A 566 -0.44 4.75 -11.76
CA TRP A 566 -0.61 5.78 -12.77
C TRP A 566 -1.97 5.70 -13.46
N PHE A 567 -2.49 4.50 -13.70
CA PHE A 567 -3.84 4.30 -14.23
C PHE A 567 -4.89 4.90 -13.28
N PHE A 568 -4.82 4.59 -11.99
CA PHE A 568 -5.73 5.16 -11.00
C PHE A 568 -5.58 6.69 -10.90
N ARG A 569 -4.36 7.20 -11.00
CA ARG A 569 -4.10 8.64 -11.11
C ARG A 569 -4.79 9.26 -12.32
N GLU A 570 -4.68 8.64 -13.50
CA GLU A 570 -5.32 9.12 -14.72
C GLU A 570 -6.85 9.14 -14.59
N LEU A 571 -7.44 8.08 -13.99
CA LEU A 571 -8.88 8.06 -13.69
C LEU A 571 -9.32 9.24 -12.82
N LEU A 572 -8.54 9.57 -11.80
CA LEU A 572 -8.82 10.70 -10.91
C LEU A 572 -8.60 12.06 -11.59
N GLN A 573 -7.46 12.27 -12.24
CA GLN A 573 -7.09 13.56 -12.83
C GLN A 573 -7.99 13.95 -14.00
N LYS A 574 -8.37 12.97 -14.80
CA LYS A 574 -9.27 13.20 -15.96
C LYS A 574 -10.74 12.98 -15.62
N ASN A 575 -11.04 12.62 -14.38
CA ASN A 575 -12.39 12.25 -13.94
C ASN A 575 -13.05 11.25 -14.88
N LEU A 576 -12.33 10.19 -15.25
CA LEU A 576 -12.82 9.20 -16.21
C LEU A 576 -13.98 8.38 -15.62
N PRO A 577 -14.90 7.88 -16.48
CA PRO A 577 -16.03 7.08 -16.05
C PRO A 577 -15.60 5.85 -15.24
N ILE A 578 -16.42 5.43 -14.29
CA ILE A 578 -16.12 4.26 -13.43
C ILE A 578 -16.00 2.98 -14.25
N GLY A 579 -16.75 2.86 -15.37
CA GLY A 579 -16.64 1.74 -16.30
C GLY A 579 -15.21 1.50 -16.82
N ALA A 580 -14.37 2.56 -16.89
CA ALA A 580 -12.97 2.42 -17.27
C ALA A 580 -12.12 1.55 -16.31
N ILE A 581 -12.59 1.33 -15.08
CA ILE A 581 -11.98 0.39 -14.13
C ILE A 581 -12.09 -1.06 -14.66
N ILE A 582 -13.20 -1.37 -15.35
CA ILE A 582 -13.48 -2.71 -15.87
C ILE A 582 -12.92 -2.85 -17.29
N ASP A 583 -13.13 -1.83 -18.12
CA ASP A 583 -12.67 -1.81 -19.49
C ASP A 583 -12.20 -0.42 -19.89
N SER A 584 -10.98 -0.32 -20.37
CA SER A 584 -10.38 0.90 -20.87
C SER A 584 -9.70 0.64 -22.20
N ASP A 585 -9.71 1.64 -23.08
CA ASP A 585 -9.03 1.63 -24.37
C ASP A 585 -7.55 2.01 -24.28
N PHE A 586 -7.01 2.13 -23.06
CA PHE A 586 -5.64 2.54 -22.82
C PHE A 586 -5.04 1.82 -21.60
N VAL A 587 -3.71 1.86 -21.54
CA VAL A 587 -2.87 1.48 -20.37
C VAL A 587 -1.88 2.60 -20.04
N MET A 588 -1.35 2.59 -18.82
CA MET A 588 -0.33 3.55 -18.34
C MET A 588 0.97 2.80 -18.11
N ILE A 589 1.84 2.76 -19.09
CA ILE A 589 3.03 1.88 -19.09
C ILE A 589 4.31 2.60 -19.46
N ASP A 590 5.43 2.06 -19.01
CA ASP A 590 6.78 2.34 -19.49
C ASP A 590 7.19 1.34 -20.62
N ARG A 591 8.39 1.51 -21.17
CA ARG A 591 8.87 0.63 -22.23
C ARG A 591 9.05 -0.82 -21.76
N ARG A 592 9.47 -1.03 -20.51
CA ARG A 592 9.68 -2.38 -19.96
C ARG A 592 8.36 -3.18 -19.93
N LEU A 593 7.28 -2.50 -19.54
CA LEU A 593 5.97 -3.13 -19.53
C LEU A 593 5.35 -3.22 -20.92
N ALA A 594 5.64 -2.25 -21.81
CA ALA A 594 5.24 -2.32 -23.22
C ALA A 594 5.87 -3.52 -23.93
N GLU A 595 7.14 -3.82 -23.65
CA GLU A 595 7.82 -5.02 -24.13
C GLU A 595 7.11 -6.29 -23.60
N HIS A 596 6.84 -6.36 -22.31
CA HIS A 596 6.17 -7.49 -21.67
C HIS A 596 4.74 -7.70 -22.21
N TYR A 597 4.04 -6.64 -22.57
CA TYR A 597 2.69 -6.68 -23.12
C TYR A 597 2.64 -6.86 -24.63
N SER A 598 3.80 -6.90 -25.31
CA SER A 598 3.90 -6.90 -26.77
C SER A 598 3.26 -5.65 -27.41
N LEU A 599 3.37 -4.50 -26.74
CA LEU A 599 2.84 -3.20 -27.17
C LEU A 599 3.93 -2.21 -27.57
N LEU A 600 5.12 -2.68 -27.95
CA LEU A 600 6.21 -1.79 -28.39
C LEU A 600 5.85 -1.02 -29.67
N GLY A 601 5.01 -1.57 -30.53
CA GLY A 601 4.53 -0.89 -31.74
C GLY A 601 3.65 0.33 -31.45
N GLU A 602 2.89 0.29 -30.36
CA GLU A 602 2.01 1.35 -29.88
C GLU A 602 2.72 2.30 -28.92
N PHE A 603 3.86 1.88 -28.35
CA PHE A 603 4.67 2.69 -27.44
C PHE A 603 5.58 3.65 -28.20
N HIS A 604 4.97 4.70 -28.79
CA HIS A 604 5.74 5.68 -29.56
C HIS A 604 6.46 6.67 -28.67
N LEU A 605 7.75 6.86 -28.91
CA LEU A 605 8.54 7.97 -28.40
C LEU A 605 8.29 9.20 -29.29
N SER A 606 7.15 9.84 -29.11
CA SER A 606 6.74 11.00 -29.90
C SER A 606 7.57 12.27 -29.62
N ASP A 607 8.23 12.32 -28.44
CA ASP A 607 9.13 13.39 -28.02
C ASP A 607 10.54 12.79 -27.91
N PRO A 608 11.53 13.29 -28.67
CA PRO A 608 12.92 12.83 -28.56
C PRO A 608 13.56 13.11 -27.19
N ASN A 609 12.92 13.92 -26.35
CA ASN A 609 13.37 14.16 -24.97
C ASN A 609 12.75 13.17 -23.95
N LEU A 610 11.77 12.35 -24.36
CA LEU A 610 11.18 11.30 -23.53
C LEU A 610 11.95 9.99 -23.71
N TYR A 611 12.19 9.31 -22.59
CA TYR A 611 12.86 8.02 -22.55
C TYR A 611 11.90 6.91 -22.14
N GLY A 612 12.30 5.67 -22.33
CA GLY A 612 11.46 4.49 -22.12
C GLY A 612 11.06 4.26 -20.66
N GLU A 613 11.80 4.82 -19.69
CA GLU A 613 11.46 4.69 -18.26
C GLU A 613 10.25 5.54 -17.83
N GLU A 614 9.78 6.45 -18.68
CA GLU A 614 8.64 7.30 -18.35
C GLU A 614 7.32 6.59 -18.59
N ILE A 615 6.48 6.57 -17.55
CA ILE A 615 5.11 6.05 -17.67
C ILE A 615 4.29 7.01 -18.53
N ARG A 616 3.63 6.46 -19.53
CA ARG A 616 2.76 7.22 -20.44
C ARG A 616 1.48 6.46 -20.76
N ARG A 617 0.49 7.20 -21.22
CA ARG A 617 -0.74 6.65 -21.73
C ARG A 617 -0.50 6.05 -23.13
N VAL A 618 -0.76 4.77 -23.26
CA VAL A 618 -0.66 4.03 -24.52
C VAL A 618 -2.05 3.54 -24.91
N GLN A 619 -2.47 3.88 -26.13
CA GLN A 619 -3.74 3.41 -26.68
C GLN A 619 -3.65 1.92 -27.00
N LEU A 620 -4.64 1.17 -26.58
CA LEU A 620 -4.72 -0.26 -26.88
C LEU A 620 -5.25 -0.50 -28.29
N PRO A 621 -4.72 -1.52 -29.00
CA PRO A 621 -5.36 -2.03 -30.22
C PRO A 621 -6.81 -2.44 -29.96
N GLN A 622 -7.65 -2.36 -31.00
CA GLN A 622 -9.08 -2.65 -30.87
C GLN A 622 -9.38 -4.10 -30.43
N ASP A 623 -8.52 -5.03 -30.81
CA ASP A 623 -8.60 -6.45 -30.46
C ASP A 623 -7.73 -6.85 -29.26
N SER A 624 -7.25 -5.88 -28.49
CA SER A 624 -6.43 -6.13 -27.32
C SER A 624 -7.19 -6.92 -26.24
N PRO A 625 -6.64 -8.01 -25.72
CA PRO A 625 -7.22 -8.71 -24.59
C PRO A 625 -7.11 -7.89 -23.29
N ARG A 626 -6.33 -6.79 -23.30
CA ARG A 626 -6.14 -5.91 -22.16
C ARG A 626 -7.15 -4.79 -22.16
N GLY A 627 -7.36 -4.21 -20.99
CA GLY A 627 -8.27 -3.11 -20.70
C GLY A 627 -8.81 -3.22 -19.28
N GLY A 628 -8.72 -2.13 -18.52
CA GLY A 628 -9.12 -2.09 -17.12
C GLY A 628 -8.21 -2.85 -16.15
N ILE A 629 -8.44 -2.62 -14.87
CA ILE A 629 -7.56 -3.05 -13.75
C ILE A 629 -7.39 -4.56 -13.67
N MET A 630 -8.40 -5.35 -14.04
CA MET A 630 -8.34 -6.82 -13.97
C MET A 630 -7.19 -7.41 -14.80
N THR A 631 -6.76 -6.71 -15.85
CA THR A 631 -5.71 -7.17 -16.77
C THR A 631 -4.35 -6.55 -16.51
N HIS A 632 -4.20 -5.74 -15.45
CA HIS A 632 -2.91 -5.20 -15.03
C HIS A 632 -2.01 -6.32 -14.49
N ALA A 633 -0.76 -6.32 -14.89
CA ALA A 633 0.19 -7.37 -14.49
C ALA A 633 0.39 -7.45 -12.97
N SER A 634 0.34 -6.34 -12.25
CA SER A 634 0.40 -6.32 -10.79
C SER A 634 -0.76 -7.10 -10.15
N VAL A 635 -2.00 -6.89 -10.61
CA VAL A 635 -3.21 -7.58 -10.13
C VAL A 635 -3.14 -9.07 -10.43
N LEU A 636 -2.72 -9.43 -11.64
CA LEU A 636 -2.58 -10.81 -12.07
C LEU A 636 -1.50 -11.54 -11.28
N LYS A 637 -0.43 -10.85 -10.88
CA LYS A 637 0.65 -11.41 -10.06
C LYS A 637 0.22 -11.62 -8.60
N VAL A 638 -0.40 -10.64 -7.95
CA VAL A 638 -0.82 -10.77 -6.54
C VAL A 638 -1.93 -11.80 -6.35
N THR A 639 -2.60 -12.19 -7.43
CA THR A 639 -3.65 -13.22 -7.44
C THR A 639 -3.16 -14.58 -7.97
N ALA A 640 -1.85 -14.81 -8.01
CA ALA A 640 -1.22 -16.05 -8.42
C ALA A 640 -0.15 -16.47 -7.40
N ASN A 641 0.25 -17.76 -7.46
CA ASN A 641 1.46 -18.19 -6.76
C ASN A 641 2.70 -18.04 -7.67
N GLY A 642 3.88 -18.49 -7.24
CA GLY A 642 5.10 -18.34 -8.02
C GLY A 642 5.18 -19.20 -9.30
N THR A 643 4.34 -20.20 -9.46
CA THR A 643 4.44 -21.20 -10.55
C THR A 643 3.20 -21.29 -11.43
N VAL A 644 2.01 -21.21 -10.82
CA VAL A 644 0.73 -21.39 -11.51
C VAL A 644 -0.26 -20.29 -11.17
N THR A 645 -1.18 -20.05 -12.07
CA THR A 645 -2.34 -19.17 -11.84
C THR A 645 -3.37 -19.86 -10.96
N SER A 646 -4.25 -19.08 -10.33
CA SER A 646 -5.33 -19.58 -9.49
C SER A 646 -6.66 -18.94 -9.86
N PRO A 647 -7.53 -19.62 -10.61
CA PRO A 647 -8.88 -19.12 -10.89
C PRO A 647 -9.65 -18.78 -9.61
N VAL A 648 -9.49 -19.57 -8.56
CA VAL A 648 -10.14 -19.33 -7.27
C VAL A 648 -9.69 -18.00 -6.64
N LEU A 649 -8.39 -17.74 -6.57
CA LEU A 649 -7.88 -16.48 -6.00
C LEU A 649 -8.27 -15.28 -6.87
N ARG A 650 -8.16 -15.39 -8.20
CA ARG A 650 -8.55 -14.36 -9.17
C ARG A 650 -10.04 -14.04 -9.08
N GLY A 651 -10.88 -15.07 -9.06
CA GLY A 651 -12.31 -14.90 -8.94
C GLY A 651 -12.73 -14.30 -7.59
N ALA A 652 -12.21 -14.81 -6.50
CA ALA A 652 -12.47 -14.25 -5.17
C ALA A 652 -12.00 -12.78 -5.05
N TRP A 653 -10.89 -12.42 -5.73
CA TRP A 653 -10.41 -11.04 -5.79
C TRP A 653 -11.39 -10.14 -6.56
N ILE A 654 -11.86 -10.56 -7.75
CA ILE A 654 -12.85 -9.81 -8.53
C ILE A 654 -14.13 -9.60 -7.72
N LEU A 655 -14.66 -10.66 -7.10
CA LEU A 655 -15.86 -10.57 -6.28
C LEU A 655 -15.70 -9.59 -5.12
N ARG A 656 -14.58 -9.64 -4.43
CA ARG A 656 -14.31 -8.80 -3.26
C ARG A 656 -13.94 -7.36 -3.60
N ARG A 657 -13.06 -7.14 -4.60
CA ARG A 657 -12.44 -5.83 -4.87
C ARG A 657 -13.18 -5.01 -5.90
N LEU A 658 -13.79 -5.64 -6.89
CA LEU A 658 -14.49 -4.92 -7.96
C LEU A 658 -16.01 -4.99 -7.79
N ILE A 659 -16.57 -6.18 -7.50
CA ILE A 659 -18.01 -6.36 -7.40
C ILE A 659 -18.54 -6.01 -6.00
N GLY A 660 -17.69 -6.07 -4.95
CA GLY A 660 -18.11 -5.79 -3.58
C GLY A 660 -18.98 -6.90 -2.95
N ARG A 661 -18.87 -8.13 -3.46
CA ARG A 661 -19.56 -9.33 -2.96
C ARG A 661 -18.52 -10.38 -2.55
N PRO A 662 -17.83 -10.21 -1.40
CA PRO A 662 -16.83 -11.17 -0.97
C PRO A 662 -17.47 -12.56 -0.77
N PRO A 663 -16.81 -13.64 -1.25
CA PRO A 663 -17.30 -15.00 -0.97
C PRO A 663 -17.35 -15.25 0.52
N SER A 664 -18.33 -16.05 0.95
CA SER A 664 -18.42 -16.49 2.35
C SER A 664 -17.15 -17.28 2.74
N PRO A 665 -16.68 -17.16 4.00
CA PRO A 665 -15.60 -17.99 4.49
C PRO A 665 -15.93 -19.49 4.28
N PRO A 666 -14.94 -20.32 3.90
CA PRO A 666 -15.18 -21.75 3.75
C PRO A 666 -15.71 -22.32 5.08
N PRO A 667 -16.70 -23.25 5.03
CA PRO A 667 -17.16 -23.90 6.23
C PRO A 667 -16.01 -24.67 6.89
N PRO A 668 -15.99 -24.82 8.22
CA PRO A 668 -15.03 -25.67 8.91
C PRO A 668 -15.33 -27.14 8.61
N VAL A 669 -15.02 -27.59 7.41
CA VAL A 669 -15.10 -28.99 7.03
C VAL A 669 -13.73 -29.63 7.19
N ASN A 670 -13.68 -30.88 7.68
CA ASN A 670 -12.53 -31.73 7.45
C ASN A 670 -12.45 -31.92 5.94
N ALA A 671 -11.67 -31.10 5.27
CA ALA A 671 -11.47 -31.16 3.82
C ALA A 671 -10.82 -32.50 3.51
N ILE A 672 -11.60 -33.46 3.07
CA ILE A 672 -11.07 -34.58 2.28
C ILE A 672 -10.67 -33.88 0.97
N GLU A 673 -9.37 -33.74 0.76
CA GLU A 673 -8.85 -33.23 -0.52
C GLU A 673 -9.43 -34.13 -1.63
N PRO A 674 -10.07 -33.56 -2.65
CA PRO A 674 -10.61 -34.34 -3.75
C PRO A 674 -9.49 -35.10 -4.44
N ASP A 675 -9.76 -36.30 -4.90
CA ASP A 675 -8.80 -37.09 -5.69
C ASP A 675 -8.56 -36.41 -7.06
N THR A 676 -7.52 -35.60 -7.11
CA THR A 676 -7.12 -34.88 -8.33
C THR A 676 -6.25 -35.71 -9.26
N ARG A 677 -5.98 -36.99 -8.97
CA ARG A 677 -5.17 -37.88 -9.82
C ARG A 677 -5.74 -37.95 -11.22
N GLY A 678 -4.87 -37.82 -12.22
CA GLY A 678 -5.24 -37.80 -13.64
C GLY A 678 -5.75 -36.43 -14.16
N ALA A 679 -5.98 -35.44 -13.30
CA ALA A 679 -6.22 -34.08 -13.77
C ALA A 679 -4.91 -33.43 -14.23
N THR A 680 -4.93 -32.87 -15.43
CA THR A 680 -3.73 -32.34 -16.08
C THR A 680 -3.78 -30.83 -16.29
N THR A 681 -4.94 -30.22 -16.03
CA THR A 681 -5.14 -28.77 -16.04
C THR A 681 -5.77 -28.31 -14.73
N ILE A 682 -5.62 -27.01 -14.40
CA ILE A 682 -6.26 -26.41 -13.22
C ILE A 682 -7.79 -26.54 -13.31
N ARG A 683 -8.37 -26.39 -14.51
CA ARG A 683 -9.81 -26.56 -14.75
C ARG A 683 -10.27 -27.98 -14.42
N GLU A 684 -9.54 -29.00 -14.85
CA GLU A 684 -9.85 -30.40 -14.54
C GLU A 684 -9.76 -30.69 -13.02
N GLN A 685 -8.79 -30.08 -12.34
CA GLN A 685 -8.65 -30.19 -10.88
C GLN A 685 -9.84 -29.54 -10.15
N LEU A 686 -10.24 -28.35 -10.56
CA LEU A 686 -11.38 -27.63 -9.97
C LEU A 686 -12.71 -28.29 -10.31
N SER A 687 -12.84 -28.91 -11.50
CA SER A 687 -14.03 -29.70 -11.83
C SER A 687 -14.24 -30.87 -10.86
N LYS A 688 -13.17 -31.62 -10.56
CA LYS A 688 -13.22 -32.70 -9.56
C LYS A 688 -13.52 -32.18 -8.14
N HIS A 689 -13.02 -31.00 -7.79
CA HIS A 689 -13.33 -30.38 -6.50
C HIS A 689 -14.81 -30.00 -6.39
N ARG A 690 -15.43 -29.57 -7.49
CA ARG A 690 -16.85 -29.18 -7.56
C ARG A 690 -17.83 -30.37 -7.61
N ASP A 691 -17.36 -31.59 -7.76
CA ASP A 691 -18.24 -32.80 -7.68
C ASP A 691 -18.94 -32.90 -6.32
N SER A 692 -18.39 -32.28 -5.28
CA SER A 692 -19.07 -32.13 -3.99
C SER A 692 -20.02 -30.93 -4.02
N GLU A 693 -21.29 -31.13 -3.71
CA GLU A 693 -22.31 -30.07 -3.66
C GLU A 693 -21.95 -28.95 -2.68
N THR A 694 -21.37 -29.29 -1.54
CA THR A 694 -20.90 -28.33 -0.53
C THR A 694 -19.83 -27.40 -1.10
N CYS A 695 -18.87 -27.93 -1.88
CA CYS A 695 -17.82 -27.14 -2.52
C CYS A 695 -18.37 -26.34 -3.70
N ASN A 696 -19.25 -26.98 -4.51
CA ASN A 696 -19.83 -26.34 -5.70
C ASN A 696 -20.64 -25.08 -5.37
N ARG A 697 -21.30 -25.02 -4.21
CA ARG A 697 -22.10 -23.86 -3.79
C ARG A 697 -21.30 -22.54 -3.84
N CYS A 698 -20.04 -22.55 -3.42
CA CYS A 698 -19.17 -21.36 -3.46
C CYS A 698 -18.42 -21.25 -4.80
N HIS A 699 -17.91 -22.39 -5.31
CA HIS A 699 -17.07 -22.40 -6.49
C HIS A 699 -17.78 -22.01 -7.79
N ARG A 700 -19.11 -22.23 -7.88
CA ARG A 700 -19.91 -21.75 -9.03
C ARG A 700 -19.94 -20.23 -9.17
N GLU A 701 -19.70 -19.47 -8.08
CA GLU A 701 -19.59 -18.02 -8.10
C GLU A 701 -18.14 -17.55 -8.25
N ILE A 702 -17.21 -18.24 -7.58
CA ILE A 702 -15.81 -17.84 -7.47
C ILE A 702 -15.04 -18.16 -8.75
N ASP A 703 -15.18 -19.39 -9.29
CA ASP A 703 -14.31 -19.87 -10.36
C ASP A 703 -14.53 -19.19 -11.71
N PRO A 704 -15.76 -18.90 -12.18
CA PRO A 704 -15.97 -18.33 -13.52
C PRO A 704 -15.23 -17.01 -13.75
N PRO A 705 -15.28 -16.00 -12.87
CA PRO A 705 -14.50 -14.77 -13.05
C PRO A 705 -12.99 -15.05 -13.16
N GLY A 706 -12.50 -16.04 -12.42
CA GLY A 706 -11.09 -16.43 -12.48
C GLY A 706 -10.70 -17.13 -13.77
N PHE A 707 -11.60 -17.97 -14.34
CA PHE A 707 -11.36 -18.59 -15.64
C PHE A 707 -11.26 -17.57 -16.77
N ALA A 708 -12.05 -16.50 -16.74
CA ALA A 708 -11.96 -15.41 -17.71
C ALA A 708 -10.54 -14.81 -17.81
N LEU A 709 -9.75 -14.88 -16.73
CA LEU A 709 -8.39 -14.37 -16.64
C LEU A 709 -7.29 -15.42 -16.90
N GLU A 710 -7.62 -16.68 -17.23
CA GLU A 710 -6.62 -17.75 -17.41
C GLU A 710 -5.71 -17.53 -18.63
N SER A 711 -6.14 -16.75 -19.62
CA SER A 711 -5.28 -16.30 -20.72
C SER A 711 -4.15 -15.35 -20.27
N PHE A 712 -4.06 -15.01 -19.01
CA PHE A 712 -2.94 -14.27 -18.45
C PHE A 712 -2.16 -15.15 -17.47
N ASP A 713 -0.83 -15.17 -17.62
CA ASP A 713 0.03 -15.99 -16.77
C ASP A 713 0.28 -15.36 -15.38
N VAL A 714 1.22 -15.93 -14.63
CA VAL A 714 1.57 -15.52 -13.25
C VAL A 714 2.10 -14.08 -13.18
N ILE A 715 2.82 -13.65 -14.21
CA ILE A 715 3.41 -12.31 -14.29
C ILE A 715 2.62 -11.35 -15.21
N GLY A 716 1.37 -11.73 -15.54
CA GLY A 716 0.48 -10.92 -16.36
C GLY A 716 0.74 -10.94 -17.85
N GLY A 717 1.61 -11.79 -18.35
CA GLY A 717 1.81 -12.02 -19.80
C GLY A 717 0.59 -12.70 -20.41
N PHE A 718 0.18 -12.28 -21.62
CA PHE A 718 -0.88 -12.97 -22.34
C PHE A 718 -0.38 -14.32 -22.89
N ARG A 719 -1.18 -15.37 -22.78
CA ARG A 719 -0.83 -16.72 -23.23
C ARG A 719 -2.01 -17.46 -23.84
N GLU A 720 -1.74 -18.25 -24.88
CA GLU A 720 -2.66 -19.23 -25.45
C GLU A 720 -2.43 -20.64 -24.86
N ASN A 721 -1.24 -20.91 -24.34
CA ASN A 721 -0.84 -22.19 -23.77
C ASN A 721 -0.24 -22.01 -22.37
N TYR A 722 -0.44 -22.99 -21.51
CA TYR A 722 0.25 -23.04 -20.22
C TYR A 722 1.75 -23.23 -20.41
N ARG A 723 2.58 -22.61 -19.56
CA ARG A 723 4.03 -22.86 -19.52
C ARG A 723 4.30 -24.14 -18.73
N SER A 724 5.26 -24.93 -19.19
CA SER A 724 5.65 -26.22 -18.61
C SER A 724 7.17 -26.39 -18.62
N VAL A 725 7.73 -26.96 -17.54
CA VAL A 725 9.14 -27.42 -17.52
C VAL A 725 9.28 -28.88 -18.01
N GLY A 726 8.16 -29.56 -18.30
CA GLY A 726 8.11 -30.95 -18.75
C GLY A 726 7.86 -31.07 -20.25
N GLU A 727 6.72 -31.67 -20.62
CA GLU A 727 6.32 -31.87 -22.02
C GLU A 727 5.78 -30.58 -22.64
N GLY A 728 5.93 -30.45 -23.95
CA GLY A 728 5.43 -29.31 -24.73
C GLY A 728 6.35 -28.92 -25.88
N THR A 729 5.98 -27.86 -26.60
CA THR A 729 6.78 -27.30 -27.71
C THR A 729 7.63 -26.11 -27.23
N PRO A 730 8.86 -25.92 -27.74
CA PRO A 730 9.64 -24.73 -27.42
C PRO A 730 8.88 -23.44 -27.78
N PRO A 731 8.92 -22.37 -26.94
CA PRO A 731 8.35 -21.10 -27.31
C PRO A 731 9.13 -20.46 -28.47
N LYS A 732 8.46 -19.68 -29.30
CA LYS A 732 9.09 -18.86 -30.35
C LYS A 732 9.51 -17.46 -29.85
N ALA A 733 9.68 -17.30 -28.56
CA ALA A 733 10.01 -16.03 -27.92
C ALA A 733 11.50 -15.92 -27.62
N LYS A 734 12.00 -14.70 -27.59
CA LYS A 734 13.38 -14.37 -27.22
C LYS A 734 13.39 -13.47 -25.99
N LEU A 735 14.41 -13.63 -25.15
CA LEU A 735 14.73 -12.77 -24.06
C LEU A 735 16.11 -12.15 -24.30
N HIS A 736 16.19 -10.85 -24.47
CA HIS A 736 17.41 -10.12 -24.81
C HIS A 736 18.18 -10.75 -26.01
N GLY A 737 17.44 -11.12 -27.05
CA GLY A 737 18.00 -11.74 -28.26
C GLY A 737 18.29 -13.25 -28.17
N ARG A 738 18.22 -13.85 -26.97
CA ARG A 738 18.44 -15.29 -26.76
C ARG A 738 17.11 -16.04 -26.84
N ASP A 739 17.07 -17.18 -27.55
CA ASP A 739 15.89 -18.05 -27.53
C ASP A 739 15.62 -18.57 -26.12
N ILE A 740 14.35 -18.50 -25.70
CA ILE A 740 13.91 -19.05 -24.43
C ILE A 740 13.80 -20.57 -24.56
N TRP A 741 14.48 -21.30 -23.70
CA TRP A 741 14.50 -22.76 -23.65
C TRP A 741 14.18 -23.33 -22.27
N GLU A 742 14.03 -22.46 -21.27
CA GLU A 742 13.81 -22.82 -19.88
C GLU A 742 12.45 -23.45 -19.67
N TYR A 743 11.45 -23.08 -20.50
CA TYR A 743 10.11 -23.66 -20.47
C TYR A 743 9.64 -24.10 -21.87
N LYS A 744 8.53 -24.81 -21.88
CA LYS A 744 7.83 -25.22 -23.09
C LYS A 744 6.38 -24.77 -23.05
N LEU A 745 5.74 -24.69 -24.22
CA LEU A 745 4.31 -24.46 -24.36
C LEU A 745 3.60 -25.81 -24.20
N GLY A 746 2.83 -25.93 -23.12
CA GLY A 746 2.03 -27.10 -22.76
C GLY A 746 0.64 -27.07 -23.38
N LYS A 747 -0.39 -27.52 -22.63
CA LYS A 747 -1.77 -27.56 -23.09
C LYS A 747 -2.34 -26.17 -23.39
N PRO A 748 -3.31 -26.05 -24.31
CA PRO A 748 -4.07 -24.83 -24.55
C PRO A 748 -4.79 -24.36 -23.29
N VAL A 749 -4.94 -23.04 -23.15
CA VAL A 749 -5.74 -22.41 -22.11
C VAL A 749 -7.19 -22.33 -22.56
N ASP A 750 -8.10 -22.65 -21.66
CA ASP A 750 -9.54 -22.45 -21.85
C ASP A 750 -10.05 -21.36 -20.89
N PRO A 751 -10.28 -20.10 -21.38
CA PRO A 751 -10.78 -19.01 -20.57
C PRO A 751 -12.33 -18.91 -20.55
N SER A 752 -13.03 -19.86 -21.14
CA SER A 752 -14.50 -19.85 -21.22
C SER A 752 -15.15 -20.18 -19.87
N GLY A 753 -16.41 -19.82 -19.71
CA GLY A 753 -17.17 -20.15 -18.52
C GLY A 753 -18.60 -19.68 -18.61
N GLU A 754 -19.30 -19.81 -17.49
CA GLU A 754 -20.68 -19.35 -17.30
C GLU A 754 -20.78 -18.72 -15.92
N THR A 755 -21.37 -17.57 -15.81
CA THR A 755 -21.61 -16.87 -14.53
C THR A 755 -22.63 -17.63 -13.68
N SER A 756 -22.73 -17.32 -12.40
CA SER A 756 -23.68 -17.98 -11.48
C SER A 756 -25.14 -17.82 -11.87
N ASP A 757 -25.46 -16.81 -12.67
CA ASP A 757 -26.79 -16.53 -13.24
C ASP A 757 -26.99 -17.10 -14.66
N GLY A 758 -26.07 -17.94 -15.14
CA GLY A 758 -26.21 -18.68 -16.39
C GLY A 758 -25.82 -17.93 -17.66
N VAL A 759 -25.06 -16.82 -17.55
CA VAL A 759 -24.61 -16.06 -18.71
C VAL A 759 -23.27 -16.60 -19.20
N PRO A 760 -23.16 -17.15 -20.41
CA PRO A 760 -21.91 -17.69 -20.93
C PRO A 760 -20.95 -16.58 -21.39
N PHE A 761 -19.66 -16.85 -21.26
CA PHE A 761 -18.56 -16.07 -21.83
C PHE A 761 -17.48 -16.97 -22.41
N SER A 762 -16.77 -16.47 -23.43
CA SER A 762 -15.72 -17.22 -24.12
C SER A 762 -14.29 -16.76 -23.75
N ASN A 763 -14.16 -15.53 -23.27
CA ASN A 763 -12.87 -14.87 -23.00
C ASN A 763 -13.07 -13.67 -22.06
N ILE A 764 -11.98 -12.98 -21.74
CA ILE A 764 -12.00 -11.78 -20.88
C ILE A 764 -12.85 -10.65 -21.45
N GLU A 765 -12.89 -10.44 -22.77
CA GLU A 765 -13.67 -9.39 -23.40
C GLU A 765 -15.17 -9.60 -23.16
N SER A 766 -15.67 -10.81 -23.47
CA SER A 766 -17.08 -11.16 -23.24
C SER A 766 -17.43 -11.09 -21.74
N PHE A 767 -16.50 -11.43 -20.84
CA PHE A 767 -16.70 -11.30 -19.39
C PHE A 767 -16.75 -9.82 -18.95
N ARG A 768 -15.86 -8.95 -19.44
CA ARG A 768 -15.93 -7.48 -19.19
C ARG A 768 -17.28 -6.91 -19.61
N ASN A 769 -17.78 -7.31 -20.78
CA ASN A 769 -19.09 -6.88 -21.28
C ASN A 769 -20.23 -7.30 -20.36
N ILE A 770 -20.13 -8.44 -19.67
CA ILE A 770 -21.11 -8.85 -18.65
C ILE A 770 -21.03 -7.92 -17.45
N LEU A 771 -19.84 -7.65 -16.92
CA LEU A 771 -19.65 -6.74 -15.78
C LEU A 771 -20.14 -5.31 -16.06
N LEU A 772 -19.94 -4.81 -17.26
CA LEU A 772 -20.36 -3.46 -17.66
C LEU A 772 -21.89 -3.29 -17.77
N ARG A 773 -22.67 -4.38 -17.76
CA ARG A 773 -24.14 -4.31 -17.69
C ARG A 773 -24.63 -3.81 -16.34
N ASP A 774 -23.85 -4.07 -15.26
CA ASP A 774 -24.18 -3.63 -13.90
C ASP A 774 -23.10 -2.67 -13.35
N GLN A 775 -22.94 -1.51 -14.01
CA GLN A 775 -22.03 -0.47 -13.53
C GLN A 775 -22.43 0.11 -12.16
N GLY A 776 -23.72 -0.02 -11.79
CA GLY A 776 -24.22 0.39 -10.48
C GLY A 776 -23.55 -0.38 -9.36
N GLN A 777 -23.40 -1.71 -9.52
CA GLN A 777 -22.73 -2.56 -8.54
C GLN A 777 -21.23 -2.21 -8.43
N ILE A 778 -20.55 -1.91 -9.53
CA ILE A 778 -19.15 -1.48 -9.53
C ILE A 778 -19.00 -0.13 -8.81
N SER A 779 -19.90 0.83 -9.11
CA SER A 779 -19.92 2.14 -8.45
C SER A 779 -20.12 1.98 -6.95
N ARG A 780 -21.07 1.15 -6.53
CA ARG A 780 -21.37 0.83 -5.13
C ARG A 780 -20.15 0.25 -4.43
N SER A 781 -19.51 -0.72 -5.05
CA SER A 781 -18.27 -1.33 -4.51
C SER A 781 -17.17 -0.28 -4.31
N LEU A 782 -16.92 0.57 -5.30
CA LEU A 782 -15.88 1.60 -5.18
C LEU A 782 -16.20 2.63 -4.10
N VAL A 783 -17.48 3.02 -3.92
CA VAL A 783 -17.93 3.88 -2.82
C VAL A 783 -17.62 3.22 -1.48
N GLU A 784 -17.95 1.93 -1.31
CA GLU A 784 -17.66 1.16 -0.09
C GLU A 784 -16.15 1.09 0.21
N GLN A 785 -15.35 0.75 -0.81
CA GLN A 785 -13.89 0.65 -0.66
C GLN A 785 -13.28 1.99 -0.24
N PHE A 786 -13.66 3.08 -0.93
CA PHE A 786 -13.13 4.40 -0.62
C PHE A 786 -13.64 4.91 0.74
N ALA A 787 -14.93 4.75 1.07
CA ALA A 787 -15.47 5.16 2.36
C ALA A 787 -14.80 4.41 3.52
N THR A 788 -14.59 3.10 3.41
CA THR A 788 -13.89 2.29 4.41
C THR A 788 -12.47 2.81 4.65
N TYR A 789 -11.71 3.03 3.58
CA TYR A 789 -10.35 3.59 3.67
C TYR A 789 -10.32 4.97 4.30
N ALA A 790 -11.19 5.87 3.81
CA ALA A 790 -11.17 7.30 4.15
C ALA A 790 -11.66 7.60 5.58
N THR A 791 -12.58 6.77 6.09
CA THR A 791 -13.13 6.95 7.44
C THR A 791 -12.42 6.14 8.52
N GLY A 792 -11.63 5.14 8.09
CA GLY A 792 -10.99 4.19 9.01
C GLY A 792 -11.98 3.31 9.77
N SER A 793 -13.17 3.08 9.19
CA SER A 793 -14.26 2.29 9.76
C SER A 793 -14.83 1.32 8.72
N ALA A 794 -15.12 0.09 9.14
CA ALA A 794 -15.90 -0.82 8.33
C ALA A 794 -17.30 -0.25 8.05
N ILE A 795 -17.82 -0.50 6.86
CA ILE A 795 -19.17 -0.11 6.48
C ILE A 795 -20.18 -0.89 7.30
N SER A 796 -21.06 -0.18 7.98
CA SER A 796 -22.15 -0.75 8.76
C SER A 796 -23.39 -0.99 7.91
N PHE A 797 -24.36 -1.71 8.47
CA PHE A 797 -25.64 -1.93 7.82
C PHE A 797 -26.40 -0.61 7.57
N ALA A 798 -26.32 0.34 8.52
CA ALA A 798 -26.97 1.66 8.42
C ALA A 798 -26.34 2.55 7.33
N ASP A 799 -25.09 2.34 6.97
CA ASP A 799 -24.40 3.12 5.94
C ASP A 799 -24.81 2.75 4.51
N ARG A 800 -25.46 1.58 4.33
CA ARG A 800 -25.76 1.01 3.00
C ARG A 800 -26.65 1.92 2.15
N GLU A 801 -27.65 2.55 2.76
CA GLU A 801 -28.56 3.47 2.03
C GLU A 801 -27.83 4.69 1.49
N GLU A 802 -26.91 5.25 2.26
CA GLU A 802 -26.10 6.39 1.80
C GLU A 802 -25.13 5.98 0.69
N ILE A 803 -24.56 4.78 0.77
CA ILE A 803 -23.70 4.21 -0.28
C ILE A 803 -24.51 4.01 -1.58
N ASP A 804 -25.70 3.42 -1.49
CA ASP A 804 -26.58 3.19 -2.63
C ASP A 804 -27.00 4.52 -3.27
N ARG A 805 -27.32 5.54 -2.47
CA ARG A 805 -27.63 6.89 -2.93
C ARG A 805 -26.46 7.51 -3.71
N ILE A 806 -25.25 7.46 -3.14
CA ILE A 806 -24.05 8.01 -3.79
C ILE A 806 -23.76 7.26 -5.09
N ALA A 807 -23.82 5.93 -5.09
CA ALA A 807 -23.60 5.11 -6.27
C ALA A 807 -24.58 5.44 -7.40
N ALA A 808 -25.87 5.59 -7.06
CA ALA A 808 -26.92 5.97 -8.03
C ALA A 808 -26.68 7.38 -8.60
N GLU A 809 -26.32 8.36 -7.78
CA GLU A 809 -26.03 9.72 -8.24
C GLU A 809 -24.84 9.77 -9.23
N VAL A 810 -23.80 8.98 -8.94
CA VAL A 810 -22.61 8.89 -9.80
C VAL A 810 -22.98 8.24 -11.13
N GLN A 811 -23.81 7.22 -11.13
CA GLN A 811 -24.22 6.51 -12.33
C GLN A 811 -25.11 7.38 -13.25
N ILE A 812 -26.14 8.02 -12.68
CA ILE A 812 -27.10 8.86 -13.45
C ILE A 812 -26.39 10.00 -14.19
N ASN A 813 -25.37 10.58 -13.59
CA ASN A 813 -24.66 11.71 -14.15
C ASN A 813 -23.49 11.31 -15.08
N GLY A 814 -23.24 10.01 -15.30
CA GLY A 814 -22.07 9.52 -16.02
C GLY A 814 -20.75 10.00 -15.38
N ALA A 815 -20.77 10.20 -14.07
CA ALA A 815 -19.68 10.84 -13.35
C ALA A 815 -18.47 9.90 -13.22
N GLY A 816 -17.28 10.52 -13.17
CA GLY A 816 -16.03 9.78 -13.04
C GLY A 816 -15.61 9.56 -11.60
N VAL A 817 -14.45 8.94 -11.46
CA VAL A 817 -13.87 8.54 -10.19
C VAL A 817 -13.62 9.73 -9.25
N ARG A 818 -13.17 10.88 -9.74
CA ARG A 818 -13.00 12.11 -8.94
C ARG A 818 -14.32 12.62 -8.38
N THR A 819 -15.38 12.59 -9.18
CA THR A 819 -16.72 12.98 -8.72
C THR A 819 -17.21 12.06 -7.61
N LEU A 820 -16.96 10.74 -7.70
CA LEU A 820 -17.25 9.78 -6.63
C LEU A 820 -16.53 10.18 -5.32
N VAL A 821 -15.24 10.49 -5.39
CA VAL A 821 -14.47 10.96 -4.23
C VAL A 821 -15.13 12.18 -3.59
N HIS A 822 -15.49 13.18 -4.38
CA HIS A 822 -16.21 14.38 -3.88
C HIS A 822 -17.54 14.04 -3.20
N ARG A 823 -18.32 13.12 -3.78
CA ARG A 823 -19.62 12.71 -3.21
C ARG A 823 -19.45 12.00 -1.88
N VAL A 824 -18.47 11.11 -1.76
CA VAL A 824 -18.19 10.43 -0.49
C VAL A 824 -17.72 11.43 0.57
N VAL A 825 -16.80 12.34 0.23
CA VAL A 825 -16.28 13.33 1.19
C VAL A 825 -17.36 14.31 1.65
N ALA A 826 -18.29 14.68 0.78
CA ALA A 826 -19.42 15.55 1.14
C ALA A 826 -20.54 14.83 1.92
N SER A 827 -20.53 13.50 2.00
CA SER A 827 -21.58 12.70 2.64
C SER A 827 -21.42 12.62 4.17
N LYS A 828 -22.47 12.12 4.82
CA LYS A 828 -22.41 11.78 6.26
C LYS A 828 -21.40 10.69 6.58
N LEU A 829 -21.10 9.82 5.62
CA LEU A 829 -20.06 8.79 5.80
C LEU A 829 -18.72 9.42 6.22
N PHE A 830 -18.34 10.51 5.59
CA PHE A 830 -17.06 11.17 5.83
C PHE A 830 -17.12 12.31 6.83
N THR A 831 -18.20 13.07 6.87
CA THR A 831 -18.34 14.27 7.73
C THR A 831 -18.81 13.99 9.14
N HIS A 832 -19.17 12.74 9.46
CA HIS A 832 -19.60 12.29 10.80
C HIS A 832 -18.73 11.10 11.26
N LYS A 833 -18.66 10.93 12.60
CA LYS A 833 -18.04 9.79 13.23
C LYS A 833 -19.05 8.72 13.55
#